data_5281c62411645a4254fd5bf8ba059394
#
_entry.id   5281c62411645a4254fd5bf8ba059394
#
_cell.length_a   1.000
_cell.length_b   1.000
_cell.length_c   1.000
_cell.angle_alpha   90.00
_cell.angle_beta   90.00
_cell.angle_gamma   90.00
#
_symmetry.space_group_name_H-M   'P 1'
#
loop_
_entity.id
_entity.type
_entity.pdbx_description
1 polymer ?
#
loop_
_entity_poly.entity_id
_entity_poly.type
_entity_poly.pdbx_seq_one_letter_code
_entity_poly.pdbx_strand_id
1 'polypeptide(L)'
;MTFKRINYFLSLLFFSSLYAGITLSQDAEEFFSRTPPEYNPPGELLGWIDSREYQSLNGKWHYIIDPMNNGLPEESFFGGFPQNKLPSEGLELIEYDFESAKVMEIPGAWNAHEKNLLFYRGPVWFYKKFNHESSNNNLTHLYIGASNFTTKVFLNGKIVGSFEGGYTSFNFDVTEHLEDGNNVLIIHVDNTLSKDSVPTKKTDWWPYGGILGDVLLISTPKKFIQNAYLQLSDLDKKELLFKAQLNLPVITNVNLSIPELNIYKEFLTNDSGFIEQKFNVDDLRLWDTNNPKLYSVIVKSGNDKISDQIGFREIDVIGNKIFLNGEEIKLRGISMHAEPIDEAGFAFSREHFKELLNYAESLNTNFVRAAHYPYTRHLAKLCDELGILLWEEIPVYWNINWTNPKTQASAKSMLSHLIKRDWNRASIVIWSLGNETPYSSERMNFMISQKETAISLDSTRLISAALLSGNAEQFRSLVYFLAMEGLKHDFVAPEEKAIFKGITSQMQSLYEDQENFSININDPLAEHLDIIAYNEYFGWYYTSFLVDQIGVRESTLRKLMFEIMPSIKIRSELNKPIHISEFGAGAKLNYVNKGNIWSEEYQNKVYEHQLAMLKNNSQVQGISPWILKDFRSMMRPLADVQDFYNRKGLVDERGRKKQAFNTLAEFYAEQW
;
A
#
# COMPACT_ATOMS: atom_id res chain seq x y z
N MET A 1 28.19 44.11 -12.93
CA MET A 1 28.42 42.90 -13.76
C MET A 1 27.20 42.44 -14.53
N THR A 2 26.15 43.22 -14.63
CA THR A 2 24.82 42.81 -15.16
C THR A 2 24.54 43.34 -16.59
N PHE A 3 25.31 44.24 -17.11
CA PHE A 3 25.06 44.84 -18.45
C PHE A 3 25.76 44.14 -19.63
N LYS A 4 26.78 43.31 -19.38
CA LYS A 4 27.51 42.60 -20.45
C LYS A 4 26.86 41.29 -20.91
N ARG A 5 25.98 40.69 -20.11
CA ARG A 5 25.30 39.43 -20.50
C ARG A 5 24.05 39.64 -21.37
N ILE A 6 23.40 40.78 -21.24
CA ILE A 6 22.22 41.13 -22.07
C ILE A 6 22.60 41.40 -23.51
N ASN A 7 23.77 42.01 -23.74
CA ASN A 7 24.24 42.32 -25.10
C ASN A 7 24.70 41.06 -25.89
N TYR A 8 25.13 39.99 -25.22
CA TYR A 8 25.45 38.73 -25.91
C TYR A 8 24.20 37.94 -26.31
N PHE A 9 23.14 38.03 -25.57
CA PHE A 9 21.88 37.36 -25.90
C PHE A 9 21.17 38.08 -27.05
N LEU A 10 21.19 39.39 -27.06
CA LEU A 10 20.64 40.21 -28.15
C LEU A 10 21.46 40.11 -29.45
N SER A 11 22.79 39.90 -29.40
CA SER A 11 23.60 39.69 -30.61
C SER A 11 23.40 38.31 -31.24
N LEU A 12 23.12 37.26 -30.48
CA LEU A 12 22.75 35.94 -31.04
C LEU A 12 21.36 35.95 -31.70
N LEU A 13 20.44 36.71 -31.16
CA LEU A 13 19.10 36.88 -31.76
C LEU A 13 19.15 37.72 -33.07
N PHE A 14 20.12 38.68 -33.19
CA PHE A 14 20.26 39.51 -34.38
C PHE A 14 20.95 38.79 -35.55
N PHE A 15 21.78 37.77 -35.30
CA PHE A 15 22.46 37.03 -36.37
C PHE A 15 21.58 35.95 -37.00
N SER A 16 20.58 35.41 -36.28
CA SER A 16 19.64 34.42 -36.83
C SER A 16 18.54 35.06 -37.66
N SER A 17 18.18 36.31 -37.45
CA SER A 17 17.15 37.02 -38.22
C SER A 17 17.56 37.44 -39.64
N LEU A 18 18.84 37.41 -39.97
CA LEU A 18 19.34 37.72 -41.30
C LEU A 18 19.32 36.56 -42.31
N TYR A 19 19.11 35.32 -41.84
CA TYR A 19 19.21 34.13 -42.72
C TYR A 19 17.89 33.46 -43.07
N ALA A 20 16.77 33.79 -42.43
CA ALA A 20 15.54 33.04 -42.65
C ALA A 20 14.28 33.92 -42.62
N GLY A 21 14.05 34.96 -43.11
CA GLY A 21 12.75 35.65 -43.28
C GLY A 21 11.59 35.27 -42.31
N ILE A 22 11.93 34.78 -41.16
CA ILE A 22 11.03 34.34 -40.09
C ILE A 22 11.01 35.42 -39.03
N THR A 23 9.87 35.93 -38.72
CA THR A 23 9.63 36.87 -37.62
C THR A 23 9.83 36.11 -36.29
N LEU A 24 11.07 36.07 -35.83
CA LEU A 24 11.49 35.51 -34.52
C LEU A 24 10.67 36.02 -33.31
N SER A 25 9.92 37.13 -33.47
CA SER A 25 9.13 37.69 -32.39
C SER A 25 7.88 36.85 -32.05
N GLN A 26 7.23 36.22 -33.04
CA GLN A 26 6.00 35.42 -32.80
C GLN A 26 6.31 34.06 -32.16
N ASP A 27 7.36 33.38 -32.63
CA ASP A 27 7.71 32.05 -32.11
C ASP A 27 8.31 32.14 -30.68
N ALA A 28 9.02 33.23 -30.38
CA ALA A 28 9.57 33.47 -29.04
C ALA A 28 8.45 33.87 -28.03
N GLU A 29 7.52 34.74 -28.45
CA GLU A 29 6.38 35.10 -27.61
C GLU A 29 5.46 33.89 -27.40
N GLU A 30 5.25 33.06 -28.40
CA GLU A 30 4.48 31.82 -28.30
C GLU A 30 5.17 30.80 -27.37
N PHE A 31 6.50 30.69 -27.42
CA PHE A 31 7.26 29.85 -26.50
C PHE A 31 7.16 30.28 -25.04
N PHE A 32 7.30 31.58 -24.77
CA PHE A 32 7.22 32.11 -23.39
C PHE A 32 5.78 32.27 -22.89
N SER A 33 4.80 32.20 -23.77
CA SER A 33 3.37 32.24 -23.44
C SER A 33 2.70 30.87 -23.44
N ARG A 34 3.43 29.76 -23.65
CA ARG A 34 2.87 28.41 -23.63
C ARG A 34 2.20 28.13 -22.30
N THR A 35 0.91 27.96 -22.34
CA THR A 35 0.18 27.38 -21.22
C THR A 35 0.64 25.92 -21.08
N PRO A 36 1.01 25.45 -19.89
CA PRO A 36 1.30 24.05 -19.71
C PRO A 36 0.17 23.19 -20.26
N PRO A 37 0.46 22.07 -20.95
CA PRO A 37 -0.58 21.23 -21.48
C PRO A 37 -1.45 20.68 -20.37
N GLU A 38 -2.74 20.60 -20.62
CA GLU A 38 -3.69 19.99 -19.70
C GLU A 38 -3.64 18.46 -19.84
N TYR A 39 -3.41 17.75 -18.74
CA TYR A 39 -3.43 16.30 -18.70
C TYR A 39 -4.78 15.82 -18.19
N ASN A 40 -5.45 15.00 -18.98
CA ASN A 40 -6.72 14.38 -18.56
C ASN A 40 -6.49 13.47 -17.33
N PRO A 41 -7.42 13.47 -16.37
CA PRO A 41 -7.41 12.46 -15.31
C PRO A 41 -7.74 11.08 -15.91
N PRO A 42 -7.40 9.98 -15.21
CA PRO A 42 -7.84 8.65 -15.64
C PRO A 42 -9.37 8.56 -15.68
N GLY A 43 -9.87 7.66 -16.52
CA GLY A 43 -11.28 7.30 -16.53
C GLY A 43 -11.69 6.53 -15.27
N GLU A 44 -12.99 6.25 -15.16
CA GLU A 44 -13.50 5.35 -14.12
C GLU A 44 -12.80 4.00 -14.21
N LEU A 45 -12.39 3.43 -13.07
CA LEU A 45 -11.61 2.20 -13.06
C LEU A 45 -12.38 1.03 -13.65
N LEU A 46 -11.77 0.34 -14.61
CA LEU A 46 -12.29 -0.92 -15.15
C LEU A 46 -12.19 -2.03 -14.10
N GLY A 47 -13.31 -2.67 -13.83
CA GLY A 47 -13.35 -3.86 -12.99
C GLY A 47 -13.16 -5.17 -13.77
N TRP A 48 -12.91 -6.27 -13.04
CA TRP A 48 -12.86 -7.64 -13.53
C TRP A 48 -11.87 -7.85 -14.70
N ILE A 49 -10.69 -7.27 -14.57
CA ILE A 49 -9.66 -7.19 -15.61
C ILE A 49 -9.30 -8.54 -16.20
N ASP A 50 -9.14 -9.58 -15.35
CA ASP A 50 -8.62 -10.88 -15.78
C ASP A 50 -9.57 -11.68 -16.69
N SER A 51 -10.84 -11.27 -16.78
CA SER A 51 -11.82 -11.90 -17.68
C SER A 51 -12.03 -11.15 -19.00
N ARG A 52 -11.40 -10.00 -19.16
CA ARG A 52 -11.50 -9.19 -20.38
C ARG A 52 -10.48 -9.63 -21.42
N GLU A 53 -10.80 -9.39 -22.67
CA GLU A 53 -9.82 -9.54 -23.74
C GLU A 53 -8.78 -8.41 -23.65
N TYR A 54 -7.50 -8.77 -23.66
CA TYR A 54 -6.42 -7.80 -23.60
C TYR A 54 -5.18 -8.22 -24.37
N GLN A 55 -4.41 -7.24 -24.81
CA GLN A 55 -3.05 -7.37 -25.26
C GLN A 55 -2.12 -6.94 -24.13
N SER A 56 -1.21 -7.82 -23.68
CA SER A 56 -0.19 -7.46 -22.69
C SER A 56 0.94 -6.67 -23.36
N LEU A 57 1.30 -5.55 -22.76
CA LEU A 57 2.49 -4.78 -23.12
C LEU A 57 3.66 -4.99 -22.13
N ASN A 58 3.54 -5.93 -21.20
CA ASN A 58 4.62 -6.31 -20.30
C ASN A 58 5.89 -6.76 -21.08
N GLY A 59 6.99 -6.95 -20.36
CA GLY A 59 8.27 -7.38 -20.90
C GLY A 59 9.24 -6.22 -21.14
N LYS A 60 10.06 -6.28 -22.16
CA LYS A 60 11.14 -5.31 -22.39
C LYS A 60 10.66 -3.96 -22.86
N TRP A 61 11.10 -2.91 -22.17
CA TRP A 61 10.88 -1.51 -22.50
C TRP A 61 12.20 -0.76 -22.51
N HIS A 62 12.39 0.17 -23.46
CA HIS A 62 13.50 1.10 -23.39
C HIS A 62 13.22 2.16 -22.35
N TYR A 63 14.28 2.71 -21.69
CA TYR A 63 14.10 3.76 -20.70
C TYR A 63 15.23 4.80 -20.77
N ILE A 64 14.86 6.05 -20.42
CA ILE A 64 15.76 7.19 -20.31
C ILE A 64 15.56 7.84 -18.93
N ILE A 65 16.67 8.07 -18.23
CA ILE A 65 16.68 8.81 -16.95
C ILE A 65 16.76 10.30 -17.28
N ASP A 66 15.83 11.08 -16.75
CA ASP A 66 15.71 12.52 -17.04
C ASP A 66 15.67 13.36 -15.74
N PRO A 67 16.80 13.50 -15.02
CA PRO A 67 16.83 14.15 -13.70
C PRO A 67 16.38 15.62 -13.69
N MET A 68 16.40 16.25 -14.85
CA MET A 68 16.04 17.67 -15.02
C MET A 68 14.66 17.88 -15.64
N ASN A 69 13.92 16.80 -15.93
CA ASN A 69 12.60 16.81 -16.58
C ASN A 69 12.60 17.47 -17.99
N ASN A 70 13.73 17.46 -18.67
CA ASN A 70 13.87 18.10 -19.99
C ASN A 70 12.98 17.48 -21.07
N GLY A 71 12.55 16.25 -20.87
CA GLY A 71 11.71 15.51 -21.82
C GLY A 71 10.24 15.91 -21.81
N LEU A 72 9.74 16.64 -20.80
CA LEU A 72 8.36 17.09 -20.78
C LEU A 72 8.08 18.15 -21.82
N PRO A 73 6.95 18.08 -22.57
CA PRO A 73 6.61 19.09 -23.58
C PRO A 73 6.58 20.53 -23.05
N GLU A 74 6.09 20.70 -21.82
CA GLU A 74 6.03 22.00 -21.13
C GLU A 74 7.39 22.55 -20.67
N GLU A 75 8.39 21.69 -20.50
CA GLU A 75 9.74 22.05 -20.05
C GLU A 75 10.75 22.06 -21.19
N SER A 76 10.40 21.51 -22.36
CA SER A 76 11.31 21.34 -23.50
C SER A 76 11.13 22.39 -24.56
N PHE A 77 12.24 23.00 -24.99
CA PHE A 77 12.28 23.91 -26.14
C PHE A 77 11.87 23.20 -27.45
N PHE A 78 12.16 21.90 -27.59
CA PHE A 78 11.91 21.11 -28.81
C PHE A 78 10.65 20.25 -28.76
N GLY A 79 9.73 20.50 -27.82
CA GLY A 79 8.46 19.79 -27.74
C GLY A 79 8.48 18.49 -26.91
N GLY A 80 9.62 18.17 -26.29
CA GLY A 80 9.77 17.04 -25.37
C GLY A 80 9.96 15.67 -26.04
N PHE A 81 10.18 14.64 -25.23
CA PHE A 81 10.43 13.27 -25.70
C PHE A 81 9.25 12.64 -26.46
N PRO A 82 7.97 12.87 -26.09
CA PRO A 82 6.87 12.29 -26.82
C PRO A 82 6.77 12.71 -28.29
N GLN A 83 7.35 13.87 -28.62
CA GLN A 83 7.38 14.41 -29.99
C GLN A 83 8.74 14.18 -30.66
N ASN A 84 9.69 13.57 -29.97
CA ASN A 84 11.00 13.29 -30.51
C ASN A 84 10.87 12.31 -31.67
N LYS A 85 11.22 12.77 -32.88
CA LYS A 85 11.19 11.92 -34.07
C LYS A 85 12.47 11.11 -34.13
N LEU A 86 12.38 9.90 -34.69
CA LEU A 86 13.55 9.12 -35.01
C LEU A 86 14.55 9.93 -35.85
N PRO A 87 15.86 9.66 -35.72
CA PRO A 87 16.87 10.28 -36.56
C PRO A 87 16.50 10.11 -38.03
N SER A 88 16.63 11.17 -38.81
CA SER A 88 16.60 11.03 -40.25
C SER A 88 17.78 10.17 -40.73
N GLU A 89 17.63 9.48 -41.85
CA GLU A 89 18.71 8.67 -42.45
C GLU A 89 20.04 9.48 -42.47
N GLY A 90 21.08 8.89 -41.90
CA GLY A 90 22.42 9.48 -41.84
C GLY A 90 22.84 10.12 -40.50
N LEU A 91 22.00 10.12 -39.49
CA LEU A 91 22.40 10.47 -38.12
C LEU A 91 22.75 9.21 -37.34
N GLU A 92 23.99 9.10 -36.87
CA GLU A 92 24.47 7.93 -36.11
C GLU A 92 24.03 7.98 -34.65
N LEU A 93 23.97 9.17 -34.04
CA LEU A 93 23.59 9.38 -32.64
C LEU A 93 22.81 10.68 -32.49
N ILE A 94 21.70 10.62 -31.75
CA ILE A 94 20.95 11.77 -31.29
C ILE A 94 20.81 11.73 -29.77
N GLU A 95 20.76 12.88 -29.16
CA GLU A 95 20.42 13.03 -27.75
C GLU A 95 18.98 12.56 -27.54
N TYR A 96 18.75 11.75 -26.49
CA TYR A 96 17.42 11.21 -26.15
C TYR A 96 16.80 10.21 -27.16
N ASP A 97 17.64 9.46 -27.87
CA ASP A 97 17.17 8.38 -28.73
C ASP A 97 16.73 7.16 -27.90
N PHE A 98 15.41 6.89 -27.91
CA PHE A 98 14.87 5.74 -27.19
C PHE A 98 15.31 4.40 -27.77
N GLU A 99 15.55 4.29 -29.07
CA GLU A 99 15.90 3.01 -29.69
C GLU A 99 17.31 2.55 -29.34
N SER A 100 18.20 3.48 -29.09
CA SER A 100 19.56 3.19 -28.57
C SER A 100 19.61 3.14 -27.04
N ALA A 101 18.52 3.50 -26.34
CA ALA A 101 18.48 3.55 -24.89
C ALA A 101 18.53 2.15 -24.26
N LYS A 102 18.87 2.12 -22.96
CA LYS A 102 18.87 0.89 -22.15
C LYS A 102 17.47 0.29 -22.06
N VAL A 103 17.42 -1.01 -21.75
CA VAL A 103 16.19 -1.79 -21.65
C VAL A 103 16.02 -2.34 -20.25
N MET A 104 14.80 -2.34 -19.73
CA MET A 104 14.41 -3.05 -18.51
C MET A 104 13.11 -3.82 -18.70
N GLU A 105 12.88 -4.82 -17.84
CA GLU A 105 11.63 -5.57 -17.79
C GLU A 105 10.54 -4.76 -17.03
N ILE A 106 9.33 -4.74 -17.59
CA ILE A 106 8.12 -4.17 -16.98
C ILE A 106 7.08 -5.29 -16.81
N PRO A 107 6.42 -5.42 -15.66
CA PRO A 107 6.55 -4.64 -14.43
C PRO A 107 7.93 -4.72 -13.80
N GLY A 108 8.38 -3.58 -13.22
CA GLY A 108 9.69 -3.52 -12.59
C GLY A 108 10.01 -2.14 -12.00
N ALA A 109 10.94 -2.17 -11.06
CA ALA A 109 11.44 -0.96 -10.39
C ALA A 109 12.87 -0.64 -10.86
N TRP A 110 13.14 0.58 -11.32
CA TRP A 110 14.50 0.95 -11.73
C TRP A 110 15.50 0.89 -10.58
N ASN A 111 15.05 1.11 -9.32
CA ASN A 111 15.90 1.00 -8.13
C ASN A 111 16.44 -0.41 -7.88
N ALA A 112 15.81 -1.41 -8.47
CA ALA A 112 16.25 -2.81 -8.39
C ALA A 112 16.98 -3.29 -9.66
N HIS A 113 16.79 -2.58 -10.78
CA HIS A 113 17.34 -2.98 -12.09
C HIS A 113 18.83 -2.73 -12.21
N GLU A 114 19.32 -1.56 -11.78
CA GLU A 114 20.75 -1.21 -11.83
C GLU A 114 21.24 -0.67 -10.48
N LYS A 115 22.46 -1.05 -10.07
CA LYS A 115 23.04 -0.62 -8.79
C LYS A 115 23.19 0.89 -8.65
N ASN A 116 23.52 1.59 -9.74
CA ASN A 116 23.64 3.05 -9.76
C ASN A 116 22.30 3.76 -9.66
N LEU A 117 21.17 3.08 -9.89
CA LEU A 117 19.83 3.59 -9.75
C LEU A 117 19.21 3.28 -8.38
N LEU A 118 19.89 2.53 -7.51
CA LEU A 118 19.35 2.14 -6.22
C LEU A 118 18.78 3.33 -5.43
N PHE A 119 19.48 4.45 -5.38
CA PHE A 119 19.06 5.65 -4.66
C PHE A 119 18.44 6.73 -5.55
N TYR A 120 18.28 6.45 -6.85
CA TYR A 120 17.72 7.45 -7.76
C TYR A 120 16.25 7.71 -7.44
N ARG A 121 15.92 8.98 -7.29
CA ARG A 121 14.57 9.52 -7.21
C ARG A 121 14.44 10.63 -8.23
N GLY A 122 13.46 10.51 -9.08
CA GLY A 122 13.23 11.47 -10.16
C GLY A 122 12.54 10.82 -11.36
N PRO A 123 12.40 11.60 -12.44
CA PRO A 123 11.73 11.15 -13.65
C PRO A 123 12.50 10.07 -14.42
N VAL A 124 11.76 9.09 -14.92
CA VAL A 124 12.21 8.09 -15.89
C VAL A 124 11.17 7.96 -16.98
N TRP A 125 11.62 7.99 -18.21
CA TRP A 125 10.83 7.79 -19.40
C TRP A 125 10.91 6.35 -19.86
N PHE A 126 9.77 5.74 -20.15
CA PHE A 126 9.64 4.39 -20.68
C PHE A 126 9.04 4.44 -22.08
N TYR A 127 9.56 3.62 -22.98
CA TYR A 127 9.20 3.59 -24.38
C TYR A 127 8.95 2.17 -24.86
N LYS A 128 7.83 1.97 -25.55
CA LYS A 128 7.43 0.68 -26.15
C LYS A 128 6.83 0.88 -27.53
N LYS A 129 7.37 0.17 -28.52
CA LYS A 129 6.69 -0.06 -29.79
C LYS A 129 5.84 -1.32 -29.71
N PHE A 130 4.66 -1.29 -30.29
CA PHE A 130 3.77 -2.44 -30.36
C PHE A 130 2.87 -2.33 -31.60
N ASN A 131 2.37 -3.48 -32.08
CA ASN A 131 1.34 -3.54 -33.11
C ASN A 131 -0.04 -3.62 -32.45
N HIS A 132 -1.00 -2.92 -33.05
CA HIS A 132 -2.42 -2.97 -32.66
C HIS A 132 -3.27 -3.15 -33.91
N GLU A 133 -4.27 -4.02 -33.83
CA GLU A 133 -5.30 -4.17 -34.86
C GLU A 133 -6.54 -3.40 -34.40
N SER A 134 -6.83 -2.30 -35.04
CA SER A 134 -7.96 -1.45 -34.69
C SER A 134 -9.29 -2.13 -35.00
N SER A 135 -10.25 -1.99 -34.11
CA SER A 135 -11.62 -2.45 -34.32
C SER A 135 -12.59 -1.28 -34.23
N ASN A 136 -13.29 -0.96 -35.29
CA ASN A 136 -14.31 0.09 -35.33
C ASN A 136 -15.49 -0.15 -34.36
N ASN A 137 -15.61 -1.37 -33.83
CA ASN A 137 -16.74 -1.75 -32.98
C ASN A 137 -16.36 -1.78 -31.48
N ASN A 138 -15.08 -1.70 -31.15
CA ASN A 138 -14.59 -1.77 -29.76
C ASN A 138 -13.93 -0.45 -29.33
N LEU A 139 -13.90 -0.24 -28.02
CA LEU A 139 -13.05 0.73 -27.35
C LEU A 139 -11.80 0.01 -26.81
N THR A 140 -10.70 0.74 -26.74
CA THR A 140 -9.45 0.21 -26.18
C THR A 140 -9.00 1.07 -25.02
N HIS A 141 -8.75 0.41 -23.88
CA HIS A 141 -8.32 1.05 -22.64
C HIS A 141 -6.89 0.65 -22.30
N LEU A 142 -6.02 1.62 -22.04
CA LEU A 142 -4.72 1.38 -21.45
C LEU A 142 -4.90 1.25 -19.94
N TYR A 143 -4.71 0.07 -19.40
CA TYR A 143 -4.71 -0.22 -17.97
C TYR A 143 -3.28 -0.33 -17.45
N ILE A 144 -2.99 0.37 -16.35
CA ILE A 144 -1.73 0.30 -15.61
C ILE A 144 -2.03 -0.20 -14.21
N GLY A 145 -1.51 -1.38 -13.87
CA GLY A 145 -1.81 -2.07 -12.62
C GLY A 145 -1.23 -1.40 -11.37
N ALA A 146 -0.09 -0.75 -11.52
CA ALA A 146 0.54 0.08 -10.50
C ALA A 146 1.69 0.87 -11.13
N SER A 147 1.90 2.09 -10.68
CA SER A 147 3.12 2.87 -10.93
C SER A 147 3.43 3.74 -9.72
N ASN A 148 4.65 4.22 -9.57
CA ASN A 148 5.00 5.05 -8.42
C ASN A 148 5.95 6.17 -8.85
N PHE A 149 5.58 7.47 -8.71
CA PHE A 149 4.43 8.02 -8.00
C PHE A 149 3.51 8.78 -8.97
N THR A 150 4.04 9.76 -9.74
CA THR A 150 3.30 10.51 -10.77
C THR A 150 3.56 9.88 -12.12
N THR A 151 2.50 9.62 -12.87
CA THR A 151 2.57 9.01 -14.20
C THR A 151 1.93 9.93 -15.23
N LYS A 152 2.62 10.18 -16.35
CA LYS A 152 2.08 10.83 -17.53
C LYS A 152 2.18 9.88 -18.71
N VAL A 153 1.14 9.83 -19.52
CA VAL A 153 1.01 8.87 -20.64
C VAL A 153 0.88 9.61 -21.96
N PHE A 154 1.64 9.15 -22.94
CA PHE A 154 1.64 9.66 -24.31
C PHE A 154 1.55 8.47 -25.27
N LEU A 155 0.70 8.61 -26.29
CA LEU A 155 0.52 7.59 -27.32
C LEU A 155 0.58 8.25 -28.71
N ASN A 156 1.48 7.76 -29.56
CA ASN A 156 1.74 8.31 -30.88
C ASN A 156 2.01 9.83 -30.89
N GLY A 157 2.78 10.29 -29.89
CA GLY A 157 3.14 11.71 -29.72
C GLY A 157 2.05 12.61 -29.12
N LYS A 158 0.86 12.06 -28.82
CA LYS A 158 -0.27 12.80 -28.24
C LYS A 158 -0.36 12.55 -26.73
N ILE A 159 -0.72 13.57 -25.98
CA ILE A 159 -1.00 13.45 -24.53
C ILE A 159 -2.28 12.64 -24.35
N VAL A 160 -2.20 11.57 -23.58
CA VAL A 160 -3.34 10.77 -23.13
C VAL A 160 -3.89 11.30 -21.80
N GLY A 161 -3.00 11.41 -20.79
CA GLY A 161 -3.40 11.91 -19.49
C GLY A 161 -2.33 11.70 -18.41
N SER A 162 -2.70 11.97 -17.16
CA SER A 162 -1.82 11.76 -16.00
C SER A 162 -2.56 11.18 -14.79
N PHE A 163 -1.81 10.52 -13.93
CA PHE A 163 -2.28 10.01 -12.64
C PHE A 163 -1.24 10.25 -11.55
N GLU A 164 -1.69 10.68 -10.38
CA GLU A 164 -0.88 10.82 -9.17
C GLU A 164 -1.41 9.87 -8.10
N GLY A 165 -0.59 8.92 -7.69
CA GLY A 165 -0.94 7.95 -6.66
C GLY A 165 -0.10 6.69 -6.76
N GLY A 166 0.78 6.46 -5.80
CA GLY A 166 1.66 5.29 -5.81
C GLY A 166 0.91 3.98 -5.60
N TYR A 167 1.32 2.94 -6.32
CA TYR A 167 0.88 1.56 -6.14
C TYR A 167 -0.58 1.26 -6.54
N THR A 168 -1.32 2.24 -7.05
CA THR A 168 -2.74 2.14 -7.36
C THR A 168 -2.97 1.89 -8.85
N SER A 169 -3.96 1.07 -9.19
CA SER A 169 -4.36 0.80 -10.58
C SER A 169 -5.19 1.94 -11.15
N PHE A 170 -5.01 2.21 -12.45
CA PHE A 170 -5.79 3.20 -13.20
C PHE A 170 -5.83 2.85 -14.68
N ASN A 171 -6.73 3.50 -15.45
CA ASN A 171 -6.84 3.31 -16.88
C ASN A 171 -7.26 4.57 -17.63
N PHE A 172 -6.91 4.62 -18.92
CA PHE A 172 -7.32 5.67 -19.88
C PHE A 172 -8.00 5.03 -21.09
N ASP A 173 -9.04 5.65 -21.61
CA ASP A 173 -9.53 5.34 -22.97
C ASP A 173 -8.50 5.89 -23.98
N VAL A 174 -7.93 5.00 -24.77
CA VAL A 174 -6.92 5.33 -25.78
C VAL A 174 -7.38 5.07 -27.20
N THR A 175 -8.66 4.80 -27.39
CA THR A 175 -9.26 4.40 -28.68
C THR A 175 -8.90 5.36 -29.80
N GLU A 176 -9.00 6.67 -29.55
CA GLU A 176 -8.73 7.71 -30.57
C GLU A 176 -7.24 8.07 -30.72
N HIS A 177 -6.38 7.51 -29.84
CA HIS A 177 -4.94 7.70 -29.90
C HIS A 177 -4.22 6.58 -30.65
N LEU A 178 -4.89 5.44 -30.82
CA LEU A 178 -4.33 4.25 -31.49
C LEU A 178 -4.44 4.38 -33.01
N GLU A 179 -3.42 3.86 -33.67
CA GLU A 179 -3.35 3.68 -35.11
C GLU A 179 -3.40 2.20 -35.47
N ASP A 180 -3.91 1.86 -36.65
CA ASP A 180 -3.83 0.48 -37.16
C ASP A 180 -2.39 0.14 -37.52
N GLY A 181 -1.86 -0.97 -37.00
CA GLY A 181 -0.44 -1.36 -37.14
C GLY A 181 0.45 -0.85 -36.03
N ASN A 182 1.51 -0.13 -36.38
CA ASN A 182 2.56 0.29 -35.45
C ASN A 182 2.16 1.48 -34.57
N ASN A 183 2.30 1.32 -33.27
CA ASN A 183 2.07 2.34 -32.26
C ASN A 183 3.28 2.52 -31.37
N VAL A 184 3.41 3.73 -30.80
CA VAL A 184 4.45 4.10 -29.84
C VAL A 184 3.80 4.58 -28.56
N LEU A 185 4.00 3.85 -27.48
CA LEU A 185 3.57 4.24 -26.13
C LEU A 185 4.79 4.76 -25.34
N ILE A 186 4.64 5.96 -24.80
CA ILE A 186 5.64 6.57 -23.92
C ILE A 186 4.97 6.85 -22.58
N ILE A 187 5.61 6.40 -21.50
CA ILE A 187 5.16 6.62 -20.13
C ILE A 187 6.28 7.31 -19.35
N HIS A 188 5.97 8.47 -18.80
CA HIS A 188 6.83 9.18 -17.86
C HIS A 188 6.40 8.83 -16.44
N VAL A 189 7.32 8.38 -15.61
CA VAL A 189 7.08 8.10 -14.19
C VAL A 189 8.09 8.86 -13.35
N ASP A 190 7.61 9.60 -12.37
CA ASP A 190 8.45 10.33 -11.39
C ASP A 190 8.10 9.86 -9.98
N ASN A 191 9.08 9.28 -9.25
CA ASN A 191 8.89 8.83 -7.87
C ASN A 191 9.30 9.89 -6.82
N THR A 192 9.40 11.14 -7.22
CA THR A 192 9.66 12.24 -6.29
C THR A 192 8.43 12.51 -5.44
N LEU A 193 8.58 12.32 -4.14
CA LEU A 193 7.55 12.61 -3.15
C LEU A 193 7.74 14.02 -2.56
N SER A 194 6.64 14.69 -2.25
CA SER A 194 6.58 16.02 -1.66
C SER A 194 6.02 16.01 -0.24
N LYS A 195 5.86 17.16 0.37
CA LYS A 195 5.12 17.32 1.64
C LYS A 195 3.61 17.16 1.46
N ASP A 196 3.11 17.30 0.24
CA ASP A 196 1.70 17.28 -0.12
C ASP A 196 1.27 15.95 -0.77
N SER A 197 2.23 15.06 -1.07
CA SER A 197 1.95 13.72 -1.60
C SER A 197 1.51 12.73 -0.50
N VAL A 198 0.90 11.61 -0.91
CA VAL A 198 0.52 10.49 -0.04
C VAL A 198 1.18 9.22 -0.60
N PRO A 199 2.23 8.69 0.06
CA PRO A 199 2.88 9.16 1.30
C PRO A 199 3.73 10.41 1.07
N THR A 200 4.24 10.99 2.18
CA THR A 200 5.24 12.06 2.11
C THR A 200 6.66 11.49 1.92
N LYS A 201 7.68 12.38 1.93
CA LYS A 201 9.08 12.00 1.65
C LYS A 201 9.67 10.96 2.61
N LYS A 202 9.11 10.83 3.84
CA LYS A 202 9.62 9.92 4.86
C LYS A 202 8.79 8.66 4.94
N THR A 203 9.35 7.55 4.46
CA THR A 203 8.75 6.22 4.53
C THR A 203 9.78 5.24 5.08
N ASP A 204 9.36 4.31 5.95
CA ASP A 204 10.25 3.23 6.41
C ASP A 204 10.19 2.01 5.48
N TRP A 205 10.07 2.26 4.18
CA TRP A 205 10.24 1.29 3.10
C TRP A 205 10.95 1.93 1.92
N TRP A 206 11.41 1.12 0.97
CA TRP A 206 12.07 1.65 -0.23
C TRP A 206 11.02 2.24 -1.18
N PRO A 207 11.15 3.52 -1.57
CA PRO A 207 10.20 4.15 -2.49
C PRO A 207 10.52 3.74 -3.93
N TYR A 208 10.30 2.47 -4.23
CA TYR A 208 10.52 1.92 -5.56
C TYR A 208 9.82 2.76 -6.63
N GLY A 209 10.58 3.21 -7.62
CA GLY A 209 10.06 3.95 -8.76
C GLY A 209 9.96 3.05 -9.98
N GLY A 210 8.91 3.20 -10.77
CA GLY A 210 8.72 2.42 -11.99
C GLY A 210 7.26 2.15 -12.30
N ILE A 211 7.08 1.35 -13.35
CA ILE A 211 5.79 0.73 -13.68
C ILE A 211 5.78 -0.62 -12.95
N LEU A 212 5.08 -0.65 -11.81
CA LEU A 212 5.16 -1.73 -10.81
C LEU A 212 4.07 -2.79 -10.98
N GLY A 213 3.17 -2.62 -11.93
CA GLY A 213 2.10 -3.58 -12.25
C GLY A 213 1.91 -3.71 -13.75
N ASP A 214 1.02 -4.62 -14.15
CA ASP A 214 0.75 -4.92 -15.55
C ASP A 214 0.42 -3.68 -16.38
N VAL A 215 0.88 -3.67 -17.64
CA VAL A 215 0.46 -2.72 -18.68
C VAL A 215 -0.33 -3.49 -19.72
N LEU A 216 -1.63 -3.20 -19.81
CA LEU A 216 -2.56 -3.96 -20.65
C LEU A 216 -3.35 -3.00 -21.56
N LEU A 217 -3.51 -3.38 -22.81
CA LEU A 217 -4.52 -2.80 -23.70
C LEU A 217 -5.76 -3.69 -23.66
N ILE A 218 -6.82 -3.20 -23.03
CA ILE A 218 -8.06 -3.94 -22.80
C ILE A 218 -9.07 -3.54 -23.83
N SER A 219 -9.62 -4.51 -24.56
CA SER A 219 -10.69 -4.32 -25.54
C SER A 219 -12.06 -4.47 -24.88
N THR A 220 -12.96 -3.53 -25.15
CA THR A 220 -14.37 -3.57 -24.72
C THR A 220 -15.31 -3.21 -25.85
N PRO A 221 -16.54 -3.75 -25.90
CA PRO A 221 -17.57 -3.20 -26.79
C PRO A 221 -17.85 -1.73 -26.47
N LYS A 222 -18.44 -0.97 -27.39
CA LYS A 222 -18.83 0.45 -27.15
C LYS A 222 -19.76 0.64 -25.96
N LYS A 223 -20.62 -0.34 -25.68
CA LYS A 223 -21.42 -0.44 -24.45
C LYS A 223 -20.91 -1.62 -23.65
N PHE A 224 -20.37 -1.38 -22.47
CA PHE A 224 -19.78 -2.40 -21.61
C PHE A 224 -20.09 -2.18 -20.12
N ILE A 225 -19.88 -3.20 -19.33
CA ILE A 225 -19.99 -3.17 -17.87
C ILE A 225 -18.70 -2.58 -17.31
N GLN A 226 -18.78 -1.36 -16.79
CA GLN A 226 -17.62 -0.66 -16.20
C GLN A 226 -17.08 -1.44 -14.99
N ASN A 227 -17.96 -1.78 -14.06
CA ASN A 227 -17.65 -2.60 -12.90
C ASN A 227 -18.91 -3.27 -12.36
N ALA A 228 -18.73 -4.35 -11.57
CA ALA A 228 -19.79 -5.01 -10.86
C ALA A 228 -19.35 -5.42 -9.47
N TYR A 229 -20.29 -5.36 -8.53
CA TYR A 229 -20.13 -5.70 -7.12
C TYR A 229 -21.15 -6.79 -6.76
N LEU A 230 -20.70 -7.84 -6.10
CA LEU A 230 -21.58 -8.88 -5.61
C LEU A 230 -21.07 -9.41 -4.27
N GLN A 231 -21.77 -9.12 -3.19
CA GLN A 231 -21.40 -9.53 -1.84
C GLN A 231 -22.60 -9.96 -1.01
N LEU A 232 -22.34 -10.70 0.06
CA LEU A 232 -23.34 -11.03 1.08
C LEU A 232 -23.72 -9.76 1.83
N SER A 233 -25.02 -9.44 1.88
CA SER A 233 -25.56 -8.26 2.57
C SER A 233 -26.30 -8.58 3.85
N ASP A 234 -26.73 -9.84 4.04
CA ASP A 234 -27.44 -10.32 5.23
C ASP A 234 -27.19 -11.84 5.36
N LEU A 235 -26.50 -12.21 6.44
CA LEU A 235 -26.13 -13.60 6.70
C LEU A 235 -27.34 -14.49 6.99
N ASP A 236 -28.27 -14.02 7.82
CA ASP A 236 -29.44 -14.81 8.26
C ASP A 236 -30.37 -15.12 7.09
N LYS A 237 -30.57 -14.15 6.20
CA LYS A 237 -31.39 -14.30 4.99
C LYS A 237 -30.62 -14.90 3.82
N LYS A 238 -29.31 -15.06 3.93
CA LYS A 238 -28.43 -15.38 2.79
C LYS A 238 -28.72 -14.47 1.59
N GLU A 239 -28.84 -13.15 1.87
CA GLU A 239 -29.16 -12.15 0.87
C GLU A 239 -27.88 -11.62 0.22
N LEU A 240 -27.83 -11.66 -1.11
CA LEU A 240 -26.77 -11.05 -1.89
C LEU A 240 -27.18 -9.66 -2.39
N LEU A 241 -26.26 -8.70 -2.31
CA LEU A 241 -26.37 -7.38 -2.93
C LEU A 241 -25.57 -7.37 -4.22
N PHE A 242 -26.25 -7.15 -5.32
CA PHE A 242 -25.68 -6.99 -6.66
C PHE A 242 -25.77 -5.53 -7.09
N LYS A 243 -24.61 -4.96 -7.47
CA LYS A 243 -24.51 -3.66 -8.13
C LYS A 243 -23.76 -3.82 -9.45
N ALA A 244 -24.19 -3.10 -10.48
CA ALA A 244 -23.46 -3.02 -11.74
C ALA A 244 -23.59 -1.62 -12.33
N GLN A 245 -22.52 -1.10 -12.90
CA GLN A 245 -22.47 0.16 -13.60
C GLN A 245 -22.02 -0.09 -15.04
N LEU A 246 -22.78 0.42 -16.00
CA LEU A 246 -22.36 0.50 -17.39
C LEU A 246 -21.57 1.78 -17.65
N ASN A 247 -20.76 1.77 -18.70
CA ASN A 247 -20.03 2.96 -19.14
C ASN A 247 -20.93 4.05 -19.76
N LEU A 248 -22.17 3.72 -20.10
CA LEU A 248 -23.14 4.63 -20.71
C LEU A 248 -24.40 4.74 -19.83
N PRO A 249 -25.02 5.95 -19.75
CA PRO A 249 -26.28 6.18 -19.08
C PRO A 249 -27.44 5.65 -19.95
N VAL A 250 -27.72 4.37 -19.89
CA VAL A 250 -28.71 3.71 -20.75
C VAL A 250 -29.50 2.66 -19.99
N ILE A 251 -30.80 2.59 -20.22
CA ILE A 251 -31.68 1.52 -19.72
C ILE A 251 -31.49 0.29 -20.58
N THR A 252 -30.99 -0.81 -20.00
CA THR A 252 -30.74 -2.07 -20.72
C THR A 252 -30.68 -3.26 -19.76
N ASN A 253 -30.83 -4.46 -20.31
CA ASN A 253 -30.75 -5.68 -19.52
C ASN A 253 -29.29 -6.00 -19.16
N VAL A 254 -29.12 -6.43 -17.92
CA VAL A 254 -27.88 -7.03 -17.40
C VAL A 254 -28.23 -8.37 -16.78
N ASN A 255 -27.53 -9.40 -17.20
CA ASN A 255 -27.76 -10.79 -16.78
C ASN A 255 -26.66 -11.20 -15.80
N LEU A 256 -27.05 -11.61 -14.59
CA LEU A 256 -26.19 -12.19 -13.58
C LEU A 256 -26.39 -13.72 -13.57
N SER A 257 -25.29 -14.47 -13.60
CA SER A 257 -25.34 -15.94 -13.51
C SER A 257 -24.33 -16.44 -12.47
N ILE A 258 -24.76 -17.35 -11.61
CA ILE A 258 -23.93 -18.15 -10.71
C ILE A 258 -24.34 -19.62 -10.94
N PRO A 259 -23.73 -20.29 -11.93
CA PRO A 259 -24.20 -21.61 -12.39
C PRO A 259 -24.25 -22.68 -11.30
N GLU A 260 -23.27 -22.71 -10.38
CA GLU A 260 -23.20 -23.67 -9.28
C GLU A 260 -24.38 -23.54 -8.29
N LEU A 261 -25.02 -22.38 -8.23
CA LEU A 261 -26.19 -22.10 -7.39
C LEU A 261 -27.50 -22.09 -8.19
N ASN A 262 -27.47 -22.45 -9.48
CA ASN A 262 -28.59 -22.35 -10.40
C ASN A 262 -29.23 -20.96 -10.46
N ILE A 263 -28.42 -19.91 -10.25
CA ILE A 263 -28.87 -18.51 -10.32
C ILE A 263 -28.69 -17.99 -11.72
N TYR A 264 -29.79 -17.53 -12.31
CA TYR A 264 -29.86 -16.87 -13.60
C TYR A 264 -30.88 -15.73 -13.48
N LYS A 265 -30.40 -14.50 -13.26
CA LYS A 265 -31.24 -13.33 -13.04
C LYS A 265 -30.99 -12.27 -14.10
N GLU A 266 -32.08 -11.66 -14.55
CA GLU A 266 -32.06 -10.51 -15.43
C GLU A 266 -32.53 -9.28 -14.66
N PHE A 267 -31.76 -8.20 -14.76
CA PHE A 267 -32.05 -6.91 -14.14
C PHE A 267 -32.03 -5.81 -15.20
N LEU A 268 -32.84 -4.78 -14.98
CA LEU A 268 -32.87 -3.60 -15.82
C LEU A 268 -32.09 -2.47 -15.15
N THR A 269 -31.16 -1.83 -15.87
CA THR A 269 -30.49 -0.62 -15.39
C THR A 269 -31.47 0.55 -15.29
N ASN A 270 -31.18 1.51 -14.44
CA ASN A 270 -31.84 2.80 -14.45
C ASN A 270 -31.32 3.69 -15.62
N ASP A 271 -31.79 4.91 -15.71
CA ASP A 271 -31.40 5.89 -16.74
C ASP A 271 -29.93 6.33 -16.67
N SER A 272 -29.26 6.16 -15.54
CA SER A 272 -27.81 6.36 -15.39
C SER A 272 -26.97 5.12 -15.74
N GLY A 273 -27.57 4.02 -16.20
CA GLY A 273 -26.86 2.77 -16.49
C GLY A 273 -26.48 1.96 -15.25
N PHE A 274 -27.11 2.21 -14.11
CA PHE A 274 -26.78 1.61 -12.82
C PHE A 274 -27.87 0.63 -12.37
N ILE A 275 -27.43 -0.42 -11.66
CA ILE A 275 -28.27 -1.42 -10.98
C ILE A 275 -27.85 -1.54 -9.53
N GLU A 276 -28.83 -1.61 -8.64
CA GLU A 276 -28.65 -2.09 -7.27
C GLU A 276 -29.84 -2.98 -6.90
N GLN A 277 -29.58 -4.26 -6.65
CA GLN A 277 -30.63 -5.25 -6.37
C GLN A 277 -30.19 -6.25 -5.32
N LYS A 278 -31.13 -6.67 -4.49
CA LYS A 278 -30.94 -7.70 -3.47
C LYS A 278 -31.75 -8.94 -3.80
N PHE A 279 -31.21 -10.11 -3.48
CA PHE A 279 -31.91 -11.38 -3.66
C PHE A 279 -31.34 -12.47 -2.74
N ASN A 280 -32.21 -13.39 -2.33
CA ASN A 280 -31.84 -14.50 -1.45
C ASN A 280 -31.30 -15.71 -2.23
N VAL A 281 -30.44 -16.49 -1.57
CA VAL A 281 -29.80 -17.69 -2.12
C VAL A 281 -29.84 -18.82 -1.10
N ASP A 282 -30.65 -19.85 -1.34
CA ASP A 282 -30.92 -20.90 -0.35
C ASP A 282 -29.70 -21.79 -0.03
N ASP A 283 -28.98 -22.26 -1.06
CA ASP A 283 -27.86 -23.21 -0.96
C ASP A 283 -26.48 -22.58 -0.89
N LEU A 284 -26.41 -21.34 -0.40
CA LEU A 284 -25.15 -20.60 -0.31
C LEU A 284 -24.22 -21.21 0.73
N ARG A 285 -23.05 -21.71 0.28
CA ARG A 285 -21.93 -22.09 1.15
C ARG A 285 -21.00 -20.89 1.29
N LEU A 286 -20.77 -20.49 2.51
CA LEU A 286 -19.92 -19.33 2.81
C LEU A 286 -18.44 -19.64 2.60
N TRP A 287 -17.70 -18.61 2.28
CA TRP A 287 -16.25 -18.63 2.28
C TRP A 287 -15.74 -18.46 3.71
N ASP A 288 -14.81 -19.29 4.13
CA ASP A 288 -14.08 -19.14 5.39
C ASP A 288 -12.61 -19.58 5.24
N THR A 289 -11.82 -19.39 6.31
CA THR A 289 -10.39 -19.70 6.29
C THR A 289 -10.05 -21.19 6.18
N ASN A 290 -10.97 -22.08 6.52
CA ASN A 290 -10.77 -23.53 6.43
C ASN A 290 -11.39 -24.11 5.15
N ASN A 291 -12.37 -23.40 4.57
CA ASN A 291 -13.08 -23.80 3.37
C ASN A 291 -13.30 -22.57 2.47
N PRO A 292 -12.29 -22.13 1.74
CA PRO A 292 -12.33 -20.92 0.93
C PRO A 292 -13.15 -21.12 -0.36
N LYS A 293 -14.48 -21.31 -0.21
CA LYS A 293 -15.39 -21.56 -1.30
C LYS A 293 -15.55 -20.33 -2.19
N LEU A 294 -15.18 -20.47 -3.44
CA LEU A 294 -15.40 -19.49 -4.49
C LEU A 294 -16.44 -20.00 -5.50
N TYR A 295 -17.24 -19.09 -6.04
CA TYR A 295 -18.24 -19.35 -7.07
C TYR A 295 -17.85 -18.63 -8.35
N SER A 296 -18.07 -19.28 -9.49
CA SER A 296 -17.96 -18.61 -10.79
C SER A 296 -19.14 -17.67 -10.98
N VAL A 297 -18.89 -16.38 -11.02
CA VAL A 297 -19.89 -15.33 -11.25
C VAL A 297 -19.67 -14.74 -12.63
N ILE A 298 -20.77 -14.64 -13.40
CA ILE A 298 -20.75 -14.13 -14.77
C ILE A 298 -21.78 -12.99 -14.89
N VAL A 299 -21.34 -11.84 -15.40
CA VAL A 299 -22.22 -10.71 -15.69
C VAL A 299 -22.15 -10.39 -17.18
N LYS A 300 -23.32 -10.23 -17.82
CA LYS A 300 -23.44 -9.93 -19.26
C LYS A 300 -24.36 -8.75 -19.51
N SER A 301 -24.00 -7.90 -20.48
CA SER A 301 -24.89 -6.89 -21.04
C SER A 301 -24.63 -6.71 -22.53
N GLY A 302 -25.61 -7.10 -23.36
CA GLY A 302 -25.41 -7.12 -24.82
C GLY A 302 -24.25 -8.04 -25.21
N ASN A 303 -23.24 -7.48 -25.89
CA ASN A 303 -22.05 -8.21 -26.32
C ASN A 303 -20.94 -8.29 -25.25
N ASP A 304 -21.06 -7.54 -24.15
CA ASP A 304 -20.07 -7.56 -23.09
C ASP A 304 -20.31 -8.69 -22.09
N LYS A 305 -19.23 -9.33 -21.68
CA LYS A 305 -19.24 -10.42 -20.69
C LYS A 305 -17.99 -10.32 -19.81
N ILE A 306 -18.23 -10.20 -18.52
CA ILE A 306 -17.18 -10.28 -17.49
C ILE A 306 -17.46 -11.45 -16.56
N SER A 307 -16.41 -12.02 -15.95
CA SER A 307 -16.54 -13.11 -14.98
C SER A 307 -15.41 -13.07 -13.95
N ASP A 308 -15.72 -13.55 -12.74
CA ASP A 308 -14.73 -13.66 -11.66
C ASP A 308 -15.08 -14.82 -10.73
N GLN A 309 -14.15 -15.22 -9.87
CA GLN A 309 -14.37 -16.16 -8.78
C GLN A 309 -14.59 -15.35 -7.51
N ILE A 310 -15.78 -15.48 -6.90
CA ILE A 310 -16.19 -14.66 -5.75
C ILE A 310 -16.60 -15.57 -4.60
N GLY A 311 -16.05 -15.31 -3.42
CA GLY A 311 -16.49 -15.90 -2.16
C GLY A 311 -17.47 -14.98 -1.43
N PHE A 312 -18.39 -15.57 -0.67
CA PHE A 312 -19.39 -14.85 0.11
C PHE A 312 -19.18 -15.10 1.59
N ARG A 313 -19.03 -14.07 2.37
CA ARG A 313 -18.84 -14.13 3.82
C ARG A 313 -19.40 -12.87 4.50
N GLU A 314 -19.66 -12.97 5.78
CA GLU A 314 -19.84 -11.84 6.67
C GLU A 314 -18.65 -11.71 7.60
N ILE A 315 -18.24 -10.47 7.88
CA ILE A 315 -17.30 -10.13 8.96
C ILE A 315 -17.96 -9.07 9.82
N ASP A 316 -17.98 -9.28 11.12
CA ASP A 316 -18.66 -8.39 12.05
C ASP A 316 -17.90 -8.26 13.38
N VAL A 317 -18.25 -7.25 14.15
CA VAL A 317 -17.75 -6.97 15.50
C VAL A 317 -18.92 -6.89 16.45
N ILE A 318 -18.95 -7.77 17.44
CA ILE A 318 -19.94 -7.74 18.51
C ILE A 318 -19.22 -7.58 19.85
N GLY A 319 -19.41 -6.44 20.47
CA GLY A 319 -18.65 -6.07 21.65
C GLY A 319 -17.16 -5.99 21.35
N ASN A 320 -16.35 -6.72 22.10
CA ASN A 320 -14.90 -6.76 21.91
C ASN A 320 -14.43 -8.03 21.15
N LYS A 321 -15.27 -8.64 20.34
CA LYS A 321 -15.02 -9.87 19.60
C LYS A 321 -15.21 -9.66 18.10
N ILE A 322 -14.46 -10.44 17.31
CA ILE A 322 -14.56 -10.48 15.84
C ILE A 322 -15.27 -11.77 15.45
N PHE A 323 -16.18 -11.69 14.48
CA PHE A 323 -16.96 -12.84 13.99
C PHE A 323 -16.82 -12.97 12.47
N LEU A 324 -16.51 -14.17 12.01
CA LEU A 324 -16.56 -14.55 10.60
C LEU A 324 -17.74 -15.51 10.43
N ASN A 325 -18.72 -15.14 9.61
CA ASN A 325 -19.93 -15.94 9.38
C ASN A 325 -20.69 -16.31 10.67
N GLY A 326 -20.72 -15.42 11.65
CA GLY A 326 -21.35 -15.64 12.94
C GLY A 326 -20.52 -16.43 13.97
N GLU A 327 -19.35 -16.95 13.59
CA GLU A 327 -18.44 -17.67 14.48
C GLU A 327 -17.29 -16.77 14.96
N GLU A 328 -16.99 -16.81 16.26
CA GLU A 328 -15.89 -16.02 16.83
C GLU A 328 -14.54 -16.44 16.20
N ILE A 329 -13.77 -15.48 15.72
CA ILE A 329 -12.46 -15.69 15.15
C ILE A 329 -11.40 -14.79 15.78
N LYS A 330 -10.20 -15.32 16.00
CA LYS A 330 -9.01 -14.54 16.31
C LYS A 330 -8.12 -14.40 15.08
N LEU A 331 -7.57 -13.20 14.88
CA LEU A 331 -6.68 -12.92 13.75
C LEU A 331 -5.23 -13.28 14.10
N ARG A 332 -4.78 -14.45 13.63
CA ARG A 332 -3.38 -14.89 13.69
C ARG A 332 -2.64 -14.34 12.49
N GLY A 333 -2.09 -13.15 12.63
CA GLY A 333 -1.58 -12.39 11.51
C GLY A 333 -0.07 -12.29 11.41
N ILE A 334 0.36 -11.76 10.28
CA ILE A 334 1.71 -11.28 10.04
C ILE A 334 1.65 -10.05 9.12
N SER A 335 2.42 -9.02 9.43
CA SER A 335 2.60 -7.88 8.52
C SER A 335 3.57 -8.24 7.40
N MET A 336 3.37 -7.66 6.21
CA MET A 336 4.15 -7.95 5.02
C MET A 336 4.40 -6.68 4.22
N HIS A 337 5.58 -6.54 3.61
CA HIS A 337 5.86 -5.60 2.52
C HIS A 337 5.87 -6.34 1.17
N ALA A 338 5.50 -5.63 0.09
CA ALA A 338 5.52 -6.18 -1.27
C ALA A 338 6.95 -6.23 -1.83
N GLU A 339 7.80 -7.04 -1.23
CA GLU A 339 9.14 -7.34 -1.74
C GLU A 339 9.31 -8.86 -1.92
N PRO A 340 9.75 -9.33 -3.10
CA PRO A 340 9.92 -10.76 -3.37
C PRO A 340 11.04 -11.37 -2.52
N ILE A 341 11.06 -12.68 -2.40
CA ILE A 341 12.13 -13.43 -1.72
C ILE A 341 13.34 -13.53 -2.66
N ASP A 342 14.54 -13.30 -2.11
CA ASP A 342 15.86 -13.39 -2.80
C ASP A 342 16.00 -12.51 -4.07
N GLU A 343 15.04 -11.63 -4.31
CA GLU A 343 15.06 -10.66 -5.39
C GLU A 343 14.94 -9.25 -4.84
N ALA A 344 15.50 -8.27 -5.54
CA ALA A 344 15.31 -6.88 -5.23
C ALA A 344 14.07 -6.34 -5.97
N GLY A 345 13.36 -5.37 -5.37
CA GLY A 345 12.29 -4.65 -6.03
C GLY A 345 10.91 -4.88 -5.44
N PHE A 346 9.90 -4.58 -6.23
CA PHE A 346 8.50 -4.65 -5.83
C PHE A 346 7.89 -5.99 -6.27
N ALA A 347 7.24 -6.69 -5.36
CA ALA A 347 6.48 -7.90 -5.67
C ALA A 347 5.20 -7.55 -6.43
N PHE A 348 5.07 -8.03 -7.66
CA PHE A 348 3.95 -7.70 -8.53
C PHE A 348 3.20 -8.91 -9.07
N SER A 349 3.86 -10.08 -9.16
CA SER A 349 3.29 -11.28 -9.78
C SER A 349 2.60 -12.20 -8.76
N ARG A 350 1.78 -13.11 -9.30
CA ARG A 350 1.16 -14.17 -8.52
C ARG A 350 2.20 -15.07 -7.84
N GLU A 351 3.29 -15.37 -8.53
CA GLU A 351 4.38 -16.21 -8.04
C GLU A 351 5.09 -15.56 -6.84
N HIS A 352 5.41 -14.26 -6.91
CA HIS A 352 5.98 -13.52 -5.80
C HIS A 352 5.11 -13.60 -4.54
N PHE A 353 3.80 -13.36 -4.70
CA PHE A 353 2.89 -13.42 -3.55
C PHE A 353 2.66 -14.83 -3.04
N LYS A 354 2.63 -15.83 -3.93
CA LYS A 354 2.53 -17.23 -3.53
C LYS A 354 3.71 -17.64 -2.65
N GLU A 355 4.91 -17.22 -3.02
CA GLU A 355 6.10 -17.51 -2.22
C GLU A 355 6.04 -16.84 -0.84
N LEU A 356 5.66 -15.56 -0.77
CA LEU A 356 5.48 -14.85 0.51
C LEU A 356 4.39 -15.49 1.38
N LEU A 357 3.25 -15.86 0.79
CA LEU A 357 2.14 -16.50 1.50
C LEU A 357 2.49 -17.90 1.98
N ASN A 358 3.35 -18.67 1.30
CA ASN A 358 3.84 -19.96 1.79
C ASN A 358 4.58 -19.82 3.14
N TYR A 359 5.33 -18.71 3.35
CA TYR A 359 5.91 -18.42 4.65
C TYR A 359 4.86 -18.05 5.69
N ALA A 360 3.85 -17.28 5.32
CA ALA A 360 2.73 -16.95 6.21
C ALA A 360 1.95 -18.20 6.62
N GLU A 361 1.65 -19.10 5.70
CA GLU A 361 1.04 -20.40 5.99
C GLU A 361 1.92 -21.25 6.93
N SER A 362 3.24 -21.26 6.71
CA SER A 362 4.21 -21.97 7.57
C SER A 362 4.29 -21.39 9.00
N LEU A 363 3.79 -20.19 9.21
CA LEU A 363 3.58 -19.58 10.54
C LEU A 363 2.24 -19.97 11.18
N ASN A 364 1.38 -20.74 10.51
CA ASN A 364 0.02 -21.03 10.92
C ASN A 364 -0.88 -19.77 10.99
N THR A 365 -0.62 -18.78 10.14
CA THR A 365 -1.44 -17.56 10.07
C THR A 365 -2.77 -17.83 9.35
N ASN A 366 -3.81 -17.11 9.74
CA ASN A 366 -5.06 -16.99 9.01
C ASN A 366 -5.31 -15.57 8.50
N PHE A 367 -4.35 -14.66 8.71
CA PHE A 367 -4.50 -13.23 8.42
C PHE A 367 -3.18 -12.61 7.98
N VAL A 368 -3.23 -11.70 7.00
CA VAL A 368 -2.08 -10.92 6.52
C VAL A 368 -2.44 -9.43 6.54
N ARG A 369 -1.55 -8.61 7.09
CA ARG A 369 -1.60 -7.15 6.92
C ARG A 369 -0.67 -6.74 5.78
N ALA A 370 -1.25 -6.33 4.66
CA ALA A 370 -0.52 -5.79 3.51
C ALA A 370 -0.15 -4.31 3.77
N ALA A 371 0.97 -4.09 4.44
CA ALA A 371 1.44 -2.77 4.85
C ALA A 371 2.34 -2.16 3.77
N HIS A 372 2.36 -0.86 3.55
CA HIS A 372 1.49 0.25 4.00
C HIS A 372 0.84 0.92 2.78
N TYR A 373 0.68 0.20 1.68
CA TYR A 373 0.25 0.69 0.37
C TYR A 373 -0.50 -0.41 -0.40
N PRO A 374 -1.30 -0.07 -1.42
CA PRO A 374 -1.98 -1.07 -2.23
C PRO A 374 -1.01 -2.06 -2.88
N TYR A 375 -1.28 -3.35 -2.77
CA TYR A 375 -0.57 -4.39 -3.50
C TYR A 375 -1.25 -4.62 -4.86
N THR A 376 -0.62 -5.38 -5.75
CA THR A 376 -1.29 -5.72 -7.01
C THR A 376 -2.46 -6.68 -6.77
N ARG A 377 -3.42 -6.72 -7.69
CA ARG A 377 -4.63 -7.56 -7.59
C ARG A 377 -4.37 -9.05 -7.33
N HIS A 378 -3.15 -9.51 -7.60
CA HIS A 378 -2.78 -10.92 -7.44
C HIS A 378 -2.75 -11.39 -5.98
N LEU A 379 -2.39 -10.50 -5.03
CA LEU A 379 -2.38 -10.85 -3.61
C LEU A 379 -3.78 -11.24 -3.12
N ALA A 380 -4.75 -10.35 -3.30
CA ALA A 380 -6.10 -10.56 -2.78
C ALA A 380 -6.78 -11.80 -3.40
N LYS A 381 -6.55 -12.05 -4.71
CA LYS A 381 -7.03 -13.28 -5.37
C LYS A 381 -6.41 -14.55 -4.80
N LEU A 382 -5.12 -14.53 -4.51
CA LEU A 382 -4.46 -15.67 -3.85
C LEU A 382 -4.98 -15.89 -2.44
N CYS A 383 -5.20 -14.82 -1.69
CA CYS A 383 -5.78 -14.90 -0.34
C CYS A 383 -7.21 -15.48 -0.39
N ASP A 384 -8.02 -15.11 -1.39
CA ASP A 384 -9.34 -15.72 -1.62
C ASP A 384 -9.26 -17.23 -1.81
N GLU A 385 -8.28 -17.71 -2.59
CA GLU A 385 -8.08 -19.13 -2.89
C GLU A 385 -7.51 -19.93 -1.72
N LEU A 386 -6.64 -19.31 -0.91
CA LEU A 386 -5.94 -19.96 0.21
C LEU A 386 -6.68 -19.87 1.54
N GLY A 387 -7.75 -19.09 1.65
CA GLY A 387 -8.45 -18.88 2.91
C GLY A 387 -7.71 -17.99 3.89
N ILE A 388 -6.93 -17.01 3.40
CA ILE A 388 -6.20 -16.08 4.22
C ILE A 388 -6.95 -14.76 4.27
N LEU A 389 -7.32 -14.30 5.46
CA LEU A 389 -7.93 -12.99 5.66
C LEU A 389 -6.90 -11.87 5.39
N LEU A 390 -7.36 -10.75 4.83
CA LEU A 390 -6.49 -9.68 4.36
C LEU A 390 -6.92 -8.31 4.91
N TRP A 391 -5.95 -7.55 5.35
CA TRP A 391 -6.02 -6.13 5.63
C TRP A 391 -5.29 -5.38 4.52
N GLU A 392 -6.00 -4.48 3.82
CA GLU A 392 -5.40 -3.58 2.84
C GLU A 392 -5.48 -2.14 3.29
N GLU A 393 -4.47 -1.35 2.89
CA GLU A 393 -4.36 0.06 3.28
C GLU A 393 -3.79 0.94 2.17
N ILE A 394 -4.05 2.25 2.28
CA ILE A 394 -3.43 3.29 1.46
C ILE A 394 -2.27 3.94 2.25
N PRO A 395 -1.28 4.54 1.57
CA PRO A 395 -0.04 5.00 2.22
C PRO A 395 -0.21 6.33 2.98
N VAL A 396 -1.29 6.47 3.75
CA VAL A 396 -1.46 7.53 4.75
C VAL A 396 -0.61 7.18 5.95
N TYR A 397 0.64 7.61 5.92
CA TYR A 397 1.69 7.13 6.81
C TYR A 397 2.33 8.30 7.56
N TRP A 398 2.39 8.17 8.91
CA TRP A 398 2.90 9.20 9.80
C TRP A 398 2.21 10.53 9.60
N ASN A 399 2.96 11.59 9.30
CA ASN A 399 2.43 12.94 9.17
C ASN A 399 2.36 13.35 7.69
N ILE A 400 1.14 13.65 7.23
CA ILE A 400 0.87 14.21 5.89
C ILE A 400 0.28 15.62 6.02
N ASN A 401 0.05 16.30 4.92
CA ASN A 401 -0.58 17.63 4.92
C ASN A 401 -2.12 17.49 5.03
N TRP A 402 -2.63 17.39 6.27
CA TRP A 402 -4.04 17.11 6.58
C TRP A 402 -5.02 18.13 6.00
N THR A 403 -4.60 19.39 5.81
CA THR A 403 -5.47 20.49 5.39
C THR A 403 -5.41 20.79 3.89
N ASN A 404 -4.47 20.19 3.16
CA ASN A 404 -4.32 20.44 1.74
C ASN A 404 -5.40 19.66 0.95
N PRO A 405 -6.29 20.36 0.19
CA PRO A 405 -7.32 19.70 -0.61
C PRO A 405 -6.79 18.70 -1.63
N LYS A 406 -5.60 18.97 -2.21
CA LYS A 406 -4.96 18.06 -3.18
C LYS A 406 -4.53 16.76 -2.50
N THR A 407 -3.91 16.83 -1.31
CA THR A 407 -3.54 15.66 -0.50
C THR A 407 -4.77 14.82 -0.14
N GLN A 408 -5.87 15.49 0.24
CA GLN A 408 -7.12 14.80 0.56
C GLN A 408 -7.73 14.13 -0.66
N ALA A 409 -7.75 14.81 -1.80
CA ALA A 409 -8.26 14.25 -3.06
C ALA A 409 -7.43 13.05 -3.54
N SER A 410 -6.10 13.13 -3.45
CA SER A 410 -5.17 12.05 -3.80
C SER A 410 -5.41 10.81 -2.93
N ALA A 411 -5.52 10.96 -1.60
CA ALA A 411 -5.82 9.86 -0.70
C ALA A 411 -7.19 9.21 -0.99
N LYS A 412 -8.23 10.03 -1.21
CA LYS A 412 -9.57 9.54 -1.59
C LYS A 412 -9.56 8.77 -2.91
N SER A 413 -8.83 9.28 -3.90
CA SER A 413 -8.68 8.61 -5.20
C SER A 413 -8.03 7.25 -5.04
N MET A 414 -6.90 7.16 -4.33
CA MET A 414 -6.22 5.89 -4.07
C MET A 414 -7.11 4.89 -3.33
N LEU A 415 -7.80 5.32 -2.28
CA LEU A 415 -8.72 4.47 -1.51
C LEU A 415 -9.89 3.97 -2.38
N SER A 416 -10.46 4.85 -3.19
CA SER A 416 -11.57 4.49 -4.08
C SER A 416 -11.15 3.49 -5.15
N HIS A 417 -9.97 3.67 -5.75
CA HIS A 417 -9.43 2.74 -6.74
C HIS A 417 -9.11 1.38 -6.12
N LEU A 418 -8.50 1.36 -4.93
CA LEU A 418 -8.23 0.13 -4.18
C LEU A 418 -9.53 -0.64 -3.91
N ILE A 419 -10.52 0.01 -3.30
CA ILE A 419 -11.81 -0.61 -2.98
C ILE A 419 -12.53 -1.11 -4.24
N LYS A 420 -12.67 -0.29 -5.28
CA LYS A 420 -13.35 -0.67 -6.52
C LYS A 420 -12.67 -1.80 -7.28
N ARG A 421 -11.34 -1.94 -7.15
CA ARG A 421 -10.61 -3.07 -7.70
C ARG A 421 -10.92 -4.37 -6.96
N ASP A 422 -11.00 -4.29 -5.62
CA ASP A 422 -10.95 -5.49 -4.76
C ASP A 422 -12.23 -5.75 -3.94
N TRP A 423 -13.30 -4.96 -4.06
CA TRP A 423 -14.53 -5.10 -3.29
C TRP A 423 -15.25 -6.46 -3.40
N ASN A 424 -14.89 -7.29 -4.40
CA ASN A 424 -15.39 -8.66 -4.55
C ASN A 424 -14.46 -9.72 -3.93
N ARG A 425 -13.37 -9.32 -3.27
CA ARG A 425 -12.46 -10.27 -2.63
C ARG A 425 -12.97 -10.66 -1.26
N ALA A 426 -13.30 -11.94 -1.08
CA ALA A 426 -13.79 -12.46 0.19
C ALA A 426 -12.76 -12.37 1.31
N SER A 427 -11.48 -12.54 0.97
CA SER A 427 -10.35 -12.45 1.88
C SER A 427 -10.20 -11.09 2.55
N ILE A 428 -10.52 -9.99 1.86
CA ILE A 428 -10.38 -8.66 2.44
C ILE A 428 -11.47 -8.44 3.49
N VAL A 429 -11.05 -8.24 4.74
CA VAL A 429 -11.94 -8.02 5.87
C VAL A 429 -11.76 -6.65 6.51
N ILE A 430 -10.66 -5.97 6.26
CA ILE A 430 -10.34 -4.64 6.80
C ILE A 430 -9.87 -3.70 5.70
N TRP A 431 -10.54 -2.55 5.56
CA TRP A 431 -10.01 -1.38 4.89
C TRP A 431 -9.37 -0.46 5.92
N SER A 432 -8.09 -0.17 5.78
CA SER A 432 -7.34 0.68 6.71
C SER A 432 -7.11 2.07 6.16
N LEU A 433 -7.32 3.05 7.03
CA LEU A 433 -7.26 4.46 6.68
C LEU A 433 -5.84 5.05 6.80
N GLY A 434 -4.92 4.36 7.49
CA GLY A 434 -3.56 4.83 7.65
C GLY A 434 -2.80 4.20 8.81
N ASN A 435 -1.52 4.61 8.95
CA ASN A 435 -0.58 4.08 9.92
C ASN A 435 0.12 5.19 10.73
N GLU A 436 0.13 5.05 12.06
CA GLU A 436 0.91 5.85 13.02
C GLU A 436 0.76 7.37 12.82
N THR A 437 -0.45 7.81 12.55
CA THR A 437 -0.73 9.22 12.31
C THR A 437 -0.87 9.99 13.62
N PRO A 438 -0.10 11.10 13.82
CA PRO A 438 -0.18 11.87 15.05
C PRO A 438 -1.52 12.57 15.20
N TYR A 439 -2.03 12.65 16.45
CA TYR A 439 -3.30 13.28 16.73
C TYR A 439 -3.30 14.79 16.41
N SER A 440 -4.33 15.22 15.69
CA SER A 440 -4.76 16.62 15.56
C SER A 440 -6.23 16.67 15.11
N SER A 441 -6.89 17.80 15.24
CA SER A 441 -8.26 18.02 14.74
C SER A 441 -8.34 17.87 13.22
N GLU A 442 -7.33 18.33 12.51
CA GLU A 442 -7.23 18.26 11.06
C GLU A 442 -7.07 16.80 10.58
N ARG A 443 -6.22 16.03 11.29
CA ARG A 443 -6.10 14.59 11.06
C ARG A 443 -7.43 13.88 11.28
N MET A 444 -8.19 14.23 12.31
CA MET A 444 -9.51 13.63 12.58
C MET A 444 -10.47 13.87 11.42
N ASN A 445 -10.60 15.11 10.96
CA ASN A 445 -11.47 15.46 9.83
C ASN A 445 -11.07 14.70 8.56
N PHE A 446 -9.77 14.59 8.29
CA PHE A 446 -9.23 13.83 7.16
C PHE A 446 -9.61 12.35 7.26
N MET A 447 -9.37 11.70 8.40
CA MET A 447 -9.64 10.27 8.60
C MET A 447 -11.13 9.93 8.54
N ILE A 448 -12.00 10.78 9.13
CA ILE A 448 -13.46 10.62 9.04
C ILE A 448 -13.91 10.71 7.58
N SER A 449 -13.36 11.65 6.82
CA SER A 449 -13.67 11.77 5.39
C SER A 449 -13.20 10.57 4.54
N GLN A 450 -12.08 9.93 4.89
CA GLN A 450 -11.65 8.67 4.26
C GLN A 450 -12.59 7.52 4.64
N LYS A 451 -12.97 7.40 5.93
CA LYS A 451 -13.96 6.42 6.40
C LYS A 451 -15.28 6.52 5.63
N GLU A 452 -15.83 7.74 5.51
CA GLU A 452 -17.08 7.97 4.78
C GLU A 452 -16.95 7.52 3.31
N THR A 453 -15.80 7.78 2.68
CA THR A 453 -15.50 7.31 1.33
C THR A 453 -15.50 5.78 1.26
N ALA A 454 -14.82 5.10 2.18
CA ALA A 454 -14.77 3.65 2.22
C ALA A 454 -16.16 3.03 2.39
N ILE A 455 -16.93 3.47 3.38
CA ILE A 455 -18.29 2.95 3.67
C ILE A 455 -19.25 3.20 2.52
N SER A 456 -19.14 4.35 1.84
CA SER A 456 -20.01 4.65 0.69
C SER A 456 -19.80 3.70 -0.49
N LEU A 457 -18.61 3.16 -0.64
CA LEU A 457 -18.25 2.20 -1.68
C LEU A 457 -18.54 0.77 -1.25
N ASP A 458 -18.17 0.43 -0.02
CA ASP A 458 -18.26 -0.92 0.52
C ASP A 458 -18.50 -0.90 2.03
N SER A 459 -19.67 -1.31 2.44
CA SER A 459 -20.09 -1.39 3.84
C SER A 459 -19.99 -2.81 4.44
N THR A 460 -19.37 -3.76 3.73
CA THR A 460 -19.28 -5.18 4.15
C THR A 460 -17.90 -5.56 4.71
N ARG A 461 -17.05 -4.58 4.95
CA ARG A 461 -15.73 -4.72 5.58
C ARG A 461 -15.61 -3.79 6.77
N LEU A 462 -14.75 -4.18 7.69
CA LEU A 462 -14.43 -3.40 8.87
C LEU A 462 -13.48 -2.25 8.52
N ILE A 463 -13.60 -1.15 9.23
CA ILE A 463 -12.72 0.00 9.09
C ILE A 463 -11.75 0.03 10.26
N SER A 464 -10.45 0.18 9.95
CA SER A 464 -9.41 0.33 10.95
C SER A 464 -8.36 1.38 10.56
N ALA A 465 -7.44 1.64 11.45
CA ALA A 465 -6.19 2.36 11.24
C ALA A 465 -5.20 1.88 12.31
N ALA A 466 -3.94 1.68 11.95
CA ALA A 466 -2.91 1.34 12.92
C ALA A 466 -2.53 2.59 13.73
N LEU A 467 -2.95 2.64 14.99
CA LEU A 467 -2.72 3.76 15.89
C LEU A 467 -1.34 3.62 16.55
N LEU A 468 -0.75 4.76 16.87
CA LEU A 468 0.41 4.86 17.72
C LEU A 468 0.03 5.75 18.90
N SER A 469 -0.10 5.21 20.08
CA SER A 469 -0.30 6.04 21.24
C SER A 469 0.92 6.01 22.16
N GLY A 470 1.21 7.14 22.72
CA GLY A 470 2.22 7.34 23.72
C GLY A 470 2.05 8.77 24.23
N ASN A 471 1.31 8.95 25.30
CA ASN A 471 1.30 10.24 25.95
C ASN A 471 2.33 10.28 27.09
N ALA A 472 2.69 11.50 27.52
CA ALA A 472 3.68 11.70 28.57
C ALA A 472 3.33 10.99 29.88
N GLU A 473 2.04 10.80 30.15
CA GLU A 473 1.55 10.12 31.35
C GLU A 473 1.85 8.62 31.31
N GLN A 474 1.60 7.97 30.19
CA GLN A 474 1.90 6.55 29.98
C GLN A 474 3.41 6.29 30.10
N PHE A 475 4.23 7.17 29.50
CA PHE A 475 5.69 7.05 29.66
C PHE A 475 6.15 7.24 31.10
N ARG A 476 5.56 8.18 31.84
CA ARG A 476 5.88 8.34 33.28
C ARG A 476 5.49 7.10 34.08
N SER A 477 4.31 6.55 33.83
CA SER A 477 3.86 5.32 34.46
C SER A 477 4.81 4.15 34.16
N LEU A 478 5.23 3.99 32.89
CA LEU A 478 6.20 2.97 32.51
C LEU A 478 7.54 3.11 33.26
N VAL A 479 8.04 4.34 33.39
CA VAL A 479 9.27 4.65 34.14
C VAL A 479 9.11 4.26 35.62
N TYR A 480 7.97 4.55 36.22
CA TYR A 480 7.68 4.16 37.60
C TYR A 480 7.71 2.63 37.79
N PHE A 481 7.02 1.87 36.93
CA PHE A 481 6.99 0.40 37.03
C PHE A 481 8.36 -0.24 36.76
N LEU A 482 9.14 0.28 35.82
CA LEU A 482 10.52 -0.14 35.58
C LEU A 482 11.40 0.13 36.81
N ALA A 483 11.23 1.29 37.45
CA ALA A 483 11.98 1.62 38.67
C ALA A 483 11.58 0.74 39.86
N MET A 484 10.29 0.48 40.04
CA MET A 484 9.79 -0.44 41.06
C MET A 484 10.37 -1.85 40.89
N GLU A 485 10.38 -2.35 39.65
CA GLU A 485 10.95 -3.66 39.34
C GLU A 485 12.47 -3.67 39.57
N GLY A 486 13.15 -2.60 39.13
CA GLY A 486 14.61 -2.47 39.30
C GLY A 486 15.10 -2.55 40.75
N LEU A 487 14.29 -2.14 41.72
CA LEU A 487 14.62 -2.26 43.14
C LEU A 487 14.65 -3.71 43.66
N LYS A 488 13.98 -4.63 42.99
CA LYS A 488 13.86 -6.05 43.39
C LYS A 488 15.03 -6.91 42.89
N HIS A 489 15.73 -6.49 41.83
CA HIS A 489 16.71 -7.35 41.14
C HIS A 489 18.16 -7.09 41.54
N ASP A 490 18.94 -8.17 41.75
CA ASP A 490 20.36 -8.10 42.09
C ASP A 490 21.27 -7.73 40.92
N PHE A 491 20.81 -7.88 39.66
CA PHE A 491 21.59 -7.46 38.51
C PHE A 491 21.63 -5.94 38.31
N VAL A 492 20.80 -5.19 39.02
CA VAL A 492 20.78 -3.72 39.03
C VAL A 492 21.86 -3.19 39.96
N ALA A 493 22.73 -2.35 39.43
CA ALA A 493 23.84 -1.80 40.23
C ALA A 493 23.33 -0.87 41.34
N PRO A 494 24.09 -0.76 42.48
CA PRO A 494 23.68 0.08 43.61
C PRO A 494 23.37 1.55 43.21
N GLU A 495 24.18 2.12 42.32
CA GLU A 495 23.99 3.47 41.79
C GLU A 495 22.69 3.61 40.98
N GLU A 496 22.31 2.60 40.19
CA GLU A 496 21.04 2.56 39.45
C GLU A 496 19.87 2.36 40.42
N LYS A 497 20.02 1.52 41.46
CA LYS A 497 19.00 1.38 42.51
C LYS A 497 18.77 2.70 43.27
N ALA A 498 19.80 3.52 43.47
CA ALA A 498 19.62 4.86 44.05
C ALA A 498 18.77 5.79 43.17
N ILE A 499 18.99 5.75 41.86
CA ILE A 499 18.15 6.49 40.86
C ILE A 499 16.71 5.98 40.94
N PHE A 500 16.50 4.68 40.87
CA PHE A 500 15.16 4.08 40.93
C PHE A 500 14.41 4.40 42.23
N LYS A 501 15.13 4.42 43.37
CA LYS A 501 14.54 4.85 44.65
C LYS A 501 14.10 6.31 44.62
N GLY A 502 14.87 7.19 43.99
CA GLY A 502 14.47 8.58 43.78
C GLY A 502 13.19 8.71 42.93
N ILE A 503 13.13 8.01 41.77
CA ILE A 503 11.98 7.96 40.89
C ILE A 503 10.73 7.46 41.63
N THR A 504 10.82 6.30 42.28
CA THR A 504 9.68 5.69 42.98
C THR A 504 9.16 6.59 44.09
N SER A 505 10.07 7.20 44.89
CA SER A 505 9.66 8.13 45.96
C SER A 505 8.95 9.38 45.45
N GLN A 506 9.31 9.88 44.26
CA GLN A 506 8.66 11.07 43.64
C GLN A 506 7.32 10.74 43.01
N MET A 507 7.13 9.56 42.50
CA MET A 507 6.00 9.17 41.69
C MET A 507 5.00 8.22 42.41
N GLN A 508 5.32 7.77 43.62
CA GLN A 508 4.52 6.78 44.37
C GLN A 508 3.05 7.21 44.48
N SER A 509 2.77 8.43 44.90
CA SER A 509 1.40 8.93 45.09
C SER A 509 0.57 9.03 43.80
N LEU A 510 1.22 8.95 42.64
CA LEU A 510 0.54 8.99 41.35
C LEU A 510 0.14 7.57 40.87
N TYR A 511 0.86 6.53 41.28
CA TYR A 511 0.73 5.19 40.73
C TYR A 511 0.60 4.07 41.75
N GLU A 512 0.58 4.36 43.07
CA GLU A 512 0.53 3.32 44.15
C GLU A 512 -0.72 2.45 44.11
N ASP A 513 -1.83 2.96 43.54
CA ASP A 513 -3.08 2.22 43.40
C ASP A 513 -3.08 1.30 42.14
N GLN A 514 -2.03 1.33 41.34
CA GLN A 514 -1.91 0.51 40.14
C GLN A 514 -1.03 -0.72 40.44
N GLU A 515 -1.58 -1.92 40.21
CA GLU A 515 -0.80 -3.17 40.40
C GLU A 515 0.21 -3.40 39.26
N ASN A 516 -0.13 -3.01 38.03
CA ASN A 516 0.66 -3.24 36.83
C ASN A 516 0.64 -2.03 35.92
N PHE A 517 1.69 -1.93 35.11
CA PHE A 517 1.69 -0.96 34.00
C PHE A 517 0.56 -1.29 33.00
N SER A 518 -0.17 -0.26 32.63
CA SER A 518 -1.27 -0.39 31.67
C SER A 518 -1.17 0.66 30.57
N ILE A 519 -1.36 0.22 29.32
CA ILE A 519 -1.63 1.10 28.20
C ILE A 519 -3.15 1.23 28.05
N ASN A 520 -3.64 2.44 28.09
CA ASN A 520 -5.00 2.77 27.74
C ASN A 520 -4.99 3.45 26.38
N ILE A 521 -5.55 2.79 25.35
CA ILE A 521 -5.61 3.35 24.00
C ILE A 521 -6.73 4.37 23.96
N ASN A 522 -6.37 5.65 23.93
CA ASN A 522 -7.29 6.78 24.03
C ASN A 522 -7.23 7.74 22.84
N ASP A 523 -6.71 7.29 21.70
CA ASP A 523 -6.79 8.07 20.45
C ASP A 523 -8.26 8.26 20.06
N PRO A 524 -8.76 9.51 19.89
CA PRO A 524 -10.16 9.75 19.55
C PRO A 524 -10.62 9.09 18.24
N LEU A 525 -9.69 8.78 17.32
CA LEU A 525 -10.03 8.04 16.11
C LEU A 525 -10.60 6.65 16.41
N ALA A 526 -10.20 6.02 17.52
CA ALA A 526 -10.69 4.71 17.92
C ALA A 526 -12.23 4.65 18.06
N GLU A 527 -12.90 5.76 18.40
CA GLU A 527 -14.36 5.85 18.42
C GLU A 527 -14.98 5.61 17.05
N HIS A 528 -14.27 5.98 16.00
CA HIS A 528 -14.72 5.89 14.60
C HIS A 528 -14.29 4.61 13.89
N LEU A 529 -13.48 3.75 14.51
CA LEU A 529 -13.00 2.48 13.94
C LEU A 529 -13.85 1.31 14.45
N ASP A 530 -13.95 0.25 13.67
CA ASP A 530 -14.61 -1.00 14.07
C ASP A 530 -13.66 -1.87 14.90
N ILE A 531 -12.37 -1.89 14.54
CA ILE A 531 -11.29 -2.54 15.27
C ILE A 531 -10.26 -1.48 15.66
N ILE A 532 -9.86 -1.48 16.94
CA ILE A 532 -8.79 -0.62 17.46
C ILE A 532 -7.46 -1.31 17.18
N ALA A 533 -6.76 -0.90 16.13
CA ALA A 533 -5.43 -1.43 15.87
C ALA A 533 -4.36 -0.54 16.51
N TYR A 534 -3.32 -1.18 17.06
CA TYR A 534 -2.31 -0.47 17.83
C TYR A 534 -0.91 -1.05 17.57
N ASN A 535 0.05 -0.16 17.25
CA ASN A 535 1.45 -0.49 17.10
C ASN A 535 2.16 -0.30 18.45
N GLU A 536 2.85 -1.36 18.94
CA GLU A 536 3.63 -1.26 20.15
C GLU A 536 4.98 -1.98 19.98
N TYR A 537 5.98 -1.50 20.68
CA TYR A 537 7.34 -2.03 20.52
C TYR A 537 8.05 -2.15 21.87
N PHE A 538 7.38 -2.78 22.86
CA PHE A 538 8.03 -3.13 24.14
C PHE A 538 9.20 -4.07 23.90
N GLY A 539 10.29 -3.82 24.61
CA GLY A 539 11.53 -4.57 24.41
C GLY A 539 12.37 -4.09 23.22
N TRP A 540 11.88 -3.16 22.41
CA TRP A 540 12.62 -2.59 21.28
C TRP A 540 12.75 -1.06 21.38
N TYR A 541 11.83 -0.27 20.81
CA TYR A 541 11.96 1.20 20.76
C TYR A 541 11.77 1.86 22.13
N TYR A 542 10.78 1.43 22.91
CA TYR A 542 10.45 2.12 24.16
C TYR A 542 11.60 2.08 25.17
N THR A 543 12.40 1.02 25.17
CA THR A 543 13.57 0.93 26.05
C THR A 543 14.62 1.98 25.68
N SER A 544 14.93 2.14 24.40
CA SER A 544 15.94 3.10 23.93
C SER A 544 15.55 4.55 24.23
N PHE A 545 14.27 4.91 24.13
CA PHE A 545 13.79 6.25 24.45
C PHE A 545 13.94 6.62 25.93
N LEU A 546 13.95 5.63 26.81
CA LEU A 546 13.99 5.85 28.26
C LEU A 546 15.41 5.99 28.82
N VAL A 547 16.43 5.49 28.12
CA VAL A 547 17.83 5.48 28.62
C VAL A 547 18.30 6.87 29.03
N ASP A 548 18.17 7.83 28.12
CA ASP A 548 18.64 9.20 28.36
C ASP A 548 17.80 9.95 29.40
N GLN A 549 16.54 9.56 29.57
CA GLN A 549 15.62 10.19 30.52
C GLN A 549 15.80 9.69 31.94
N ILE A 550 16.12 8.39 32.11
CA ILE A 550 16.23 7.76 33.42
C ILE A 550 17.69 7.83 33.95
N GLY A 551 18.68 7.81 33.05
CA GLY A 551 20.09 7.86 33.39
C GLY A 551 20.65 6.54 33.95
N VAL A 552 20.11 5.39 33.51
CA VAL A 552 20.57 4.04 33.80
C VAL A 552 21.05 3.35 32.52
N ARG A 553 21.81 2.27 32.67
CA ARG A 553 22.31 1.55 31.49
C ARG A 553 21.17 0.96 30.67
N GLU A 554 21.30 1.03 29.34
CA GLU A 554 20.34 0.43 28.43
C GLU A 554 20.13 -1.07 28.69
N SER A 555 21.21 -1.80 28.95
CA SER A 555 21.13 -3.22 29.26
C SER A 555 20.33 -3.55 30.54
N THR A 556 20.33 -2.66 31.51
CA THR A 556 19.51 -2.78 32.72
C THR A 556 18.04 -2.57 32.38
N LEU A 557 17.71 -1.50 31.64
CA LEU A 557 16.32 -1.23 31.24
C LEU A 557 15.75 -2.33 30.34
N ARG A 558 16.53 -2.90 29.42
CA ARG A 558 16.08 -4.00 28.57
C ARG A 558 15.75 -5.26 29.40
N LYS A 559 16.54 -5.59 30.37
CA LYS A 559 16.23 -6.71 31.28
C LYS A 559 14.97 -6.45 32.08
N LEU A 560 14.83 -5.26 32.67
CA LEU A 560 13.64 -4.87 33.43
C LEU A 560 12.38 -4.85 32.57
N MET A 561 12.49 -4.43 31.31
CA MET A 561 11.38 -4.48 30.37
C MET A 561 10.87 -5.93 30.19
N PHE A 562 11.77 -6.91 30.04
CA PHE A 562 11.38 -8.31 29.96
C PHE A 562 10.71 -8.82 31.24
N GLU A 563 11.12 -8.37 32.41
CA GLU A 563 10.49 -8.74 33.68
C GLU A 563 9.04 -8.22 33.80
N ILE A 564 8.79 -6.96 33.40
CA ILE A 564 7.45 -6.37 33.52
C ILE A 564 6.51 -6.76 32.35
N MET A 565 7.06 -7.06 31.17
CA MET A 565 6.29 -7.23 29.93
C MET A 565 5.12 -8.22 30.05
N PRO A 566 5.26 -9.43 30.65
CA PRO A 566 4.16 -10.38 30.78
C PRO A 566 2.96 -9.87 31.60
N SER A 567 3.18 -8.85 32.44
CA SER A 567 2.14 -8.24 33.30
C SER A 567 1.49 -7.00 32.69
N ILE A 568 2.04 -6.47 31.59
CA ILE A 568 1.50 -5.27 30.93
C ILE A 568 0.06 -5.51 30.48
N LYS A 569 -0.82 -4.55 30.75
CA LYS A 569 -2.19 -4.56 30.28
C LYS A 569 -2.37 -3.58 29.13
N ILE A 570 -3.00 -4.07 28.05
CA ILE A 570 -3.41 -3.27 26.89
C ILE A 570 -4.91 -3.28 26.87
N ARG A 571 -5.52 -2.09 26.92
CA ARG A 571 -6.97 -1.94 27.02
C ARG A 571 -7.46 -0.63 26.38
N SER A 572 -8.71 -0.59 26.09
CA SER A 572 -9.46 0.62 25.73
C SER A 572 -10.76 0.65 26.54
N GLU A 573 -11.24 1.83 26.89
CA GLU A 573 -12.57 1.99 27.50
C GLU A 573 -13.71 1.70 26.52
N LEU A 574 -13.40 1.69 25.22
CA LEU A 574 -14.36 1.32 24.19
C LEU A 574 -14.55 -0.21 24.19
N ASN A 575 -15.80 -0.63 24.10
CA ASN A 575 -16.15 -2.05 23.97
C ASN A 575 -15.94 -2.52 22.52
N LYS A 576 -14.68 -2.55 22.07
CA LYS A 576 -14.26 -2.92 20.73
C LYS A 576 -13.07 -3.88 20.79
N PRO A 577 -12.86 -4.77 19.80
CA PRO A 577 -11.67 -5.61 19.76
C PRO A 577 -10.40 -4.79 19.52
N ILE A 578 -9.30 -5.22 20.15
CA ILE A 578 -7.97 -4.68 19.92
C ILE A 578 -7.21 -5.63 19.00
N HIS A 579 -6.56 -5.07 17.99
CA HIS A 579 -5.59 -5.76 17.13
C HIS A 579 -4.20 -5.14 17.30
N ILE A 580 -3.23 -5.92 17.76
CA ILE A 580 -1.84 -5.44 17.78
C ILE A 580 -1.28 -5.55 16.37
N SER A 581 -1.28 -4.42 15.67
CA SER A 581 -0.94 -4.34 14.25
C SER A 581 0.56 -4.35 13.97
N GLU A 582 1.38 -4.03 15.00
CA GLU A 582 2.83 -4.18 14.93
C GLU A 582 3.44 -4.41 16.32
N PHE A 583 4.36 -5.36 16.40
CA PHE A 583 5.39 -5.50 17.42
C PHE A 583 6.57 -6.28 16.84
N GLY A 584 7.75 -6.16 17.42
CA GLY A 584 8.92 -6.92 16.97
C GLY A 584 10.24 -6.29 17.34
N ALA A 585 11.32 -6.95 16.97
CA ALA A 585 12.68 -6.49 17.20
C ALA A 585 13.57 -6.80 15.99
N GLY A 586 14.60 -6.00 15.77
CA GLY A 586 15.57 -6.22 14.70
C GLY A 586 16.57 -7.33 15.04
N ALA A 587 16.82 -8.22 14.06
CA ALA A 587 17.90 -9.19 14.13
C ALA A 587 18.50 -9.43 12.75
N LYS A 588 19.82 -9.46 12.64
CA LYS A 588 20.52 -9.91 11.43
C LYS A 588 20.85 -11.40 11.60
N LEU A 589 20.50 -12.19 10.60
CA LEU A 589 20.74 -13.64 10.61
C LEU A 589 22.22 -13.95 10.85
N ASN A 590 22.51 -14.86 11.78
CA ASN A 590 23.87 -15.25 12.20
C ASN A 590 24.72 -14.11 12.80
N TYR A 591 24.12 -13.01 13.22
CA TYR A 591 24.83 -11.94 13.90
C TYR A 591 25.08 -12.29 15.36
N VAL A 592 26.37 -12.52 15.69
CA VAL A 592 26.77 -12.93 17.03
C VAL A 592 26.97 -11.70 17.92
N ASN A 593 26.07 -11.46 18.86
CA ASN A 593 26.15 -10.39 19.84
C ASN A 593 25.79 -10.87 21.25
N LYS A 594 26.11 -12.12 21.59
CA LYS A 594 25.89 -12.73 22.92
C LYS A 594 24.48 -12.50 23.50
N GLY A 595 23.45 -12.63 22.63
CA GLY A 595 22.06 -12.43 23.02
C GLY A 595 21.63 -10.96 23.25
N ASN A 596 22.44 -9.99 22.84
CA ASN A 596 22.08 -8.56 22.85
C ASN A 596 21.34 -8.14 21.58
N ILE A 597 20.98 -6.86 21.51
CA ILE A 597 20.26 -6.30 20.35
C ILE A 597 20.92 -6.69 19.01
N TRP A 598 20.10 -6.84 17.99
CA TRP A 598 20.42 -7.29 16.64
C TRP A 598 20.77 -8.77 16.50
N SER A 599 20.88 -9.54 17.61
CA SER A 599 21.00 -11.00 17.54
C SER A 599 19.63 -11.68 17.41
N GLU A 600 19.61 -12.88 16.85
CA GLU A 600 18.39 -13.69 16.74
C GLU A 600 17.84 -14.09 18.11
N GLU A 601 18.72 -14.37 19.07
CA GLU A 601 18.35 -14.70 20.45
C GLU A 601 17.60 -13.54 21.12
N TYR A 602 18.03 -12.28 20.86
CA TYR A 602 17.34 -11.12 21.39
C TYR A 602 15.96 -10.95 20.74
N GLN A 603 15.87 -11.06 19.42
CA GLN A 603 14.59 -11.01 18.69
C GLN A 603 13.65 -12.09 19.24
N ASN A 604 14.13 -13.32 19.36
CA ASN A 604 13.35 -14.44 19.88
C ASN A 604 12.82 -14.16 21.28
N LYS A 605 13.68 -13.65 22.17
CA LYS A 605 13.29 -13.28 23.54
C LYS A 605 12.21 -12.20 23.56
N VAL A 606 12.29 -11.21 22.67
CA VAL A 606 11.22 -10.20 22.53
C VAL A 606 9.90 -10.89 22.15
N TYR A 607 9.91 -11.81 21.17
CA TYR A 607 8.70 -12.54 20.78
C TYR A 607 8.12 -13.37 21.92
N GLU A 608 8.93 -14.14 22.65
CA GLU A 608 8.48 -14.92 23.80
C GLU A 608 7.74 -14.07 24.83
N HIS A 609 8.29 -12.91 25.22
CA HIS A 609 7.70 -12.02 26.21
C HIS A 609 6.48 -11.27 25.67
N GLN A 610 6.52 -10.83 24.41
CA GLN A 610 5.39 -10.19 23.75
C GLN A 610 4.19 -11.14 23.65
N LEU A 611 4.40 -12.35 23.18
CA LEU A 611 3.33 -13.35 23.04
C LEU A 611 2.73 -13.74 24.40
N ALA A 612 3.58 -13.86 25.45
CA ALA A 612 3.11 -14.07 26.81
C ALA A 612 2.26 -12.91 27.33
N MET A 613 2.65 -11.66 27.05
CA MET A 613 1.88 -10.47 27.38
C MET A 613 0.52 -10.49 26.69
N LEU A 614 0.50 -10.71 25.38
CA LEU A 614 -0.72 -10.63 24.56
C LEU A 614 -1.73 -11.72 24.92
N LYS A 615 -1.27 -12.92 25.25
CA LYS A 615 -2.13 -14.01 25.75
C LYS A 615 -2.91 -13.62 27.01
N ASN A 616 -2.34 -12.75 27.86
CA ASN A 616 -2.95 -12.29 29.12
C ASN A 616 -3.87 -11.06 28.94
N ASN A 617 -4.13 -10.62 27.70
CA ASN A 617 -4.96 -9.46 27.37
C ASN A 617 -6.20 -9.87 26.60
N SER A 618 -7.31 -10.12 27.29
CA SER A 618 -8.55 -10.70 26.72
C SER A 618 -9.24 -9.81 25.66
N GLN A 619 -9.00 -8.50 25.65
CA GLN A 619 -9.53 -7.57 24.65
C GLN A 619 -8.75 -7.66 23.33
N VAL A 620 -7.53 -8.26 23.34
CA VAL A 620 -6.74 -8.47 22.13
C VAL A 620 -7.31 -9.66 21.36
N GLN A 621 -7.83 -9.41 20.16
CA GLN A 621 -8.47 -10.39 19.30
C GLN A 621 -7.67 -10.67 18.03
N GLY A 622 -6.57 -9.97 17.82
CA GLY A 622 -5.69 -10.20 16.69
C GLY A 622 -4.30 -9.63 16.90
N ILE A 623 -3.34 -10.21 16.22
CA ILE A 623 -1.96 -9.74 16.20
C ILE A 623 -1.37 -9.87 14.79
N SER A 624 -0.53 -8.92 14.40
CA SER A 624 0.23 -8.93 13.14
C SER A 624 1.64 -8.42 13.36
N PRO A 625 2.52 -9.28 13.88
CA PRO A 625 3.90 -8.90 14.16
C PRO A 625 4.59 -8.23 12.96
N TRP A 626 5.50 -7.32 13.25
CA TRP A 626 6.33 -6.63 12.27
C TRP A 626 7.70 -7.31 12.19
N ILE A 627 7.98 -8.12 11.20
CA ILE A 627 7.34 -8.32 9.90
C ILE A 627 7.73 -9.69 9.35
N LEU A 628 7.09 -10.17 8.30
CA LEU A 628 7.41 -11.49 7.71
C LEU A 628 8.86 -11.58 7.25
N LYS A 629 9.31 -10.62 6.43
CA LYS A 629 10.63 -10.63 5.76
C LYS A 629 11.38 -9.32 6.01
N ASP A 630 12.71 -9.40 6.15
CA ASP A 630 13.57 -8.23 6.07
C ASP A 630 13.34 -7.51 4.74
N PHE A 631 13.13 -6.20 4.78
CA PHE A 631 12.81 -5.39 3.61
C PHE A 631 13.69 -4.14 3.54
N ARG A 632 13.84 -3.59 2.34
CA ARG A 632 14.68 -2.41 2.12
C ARG A 632 14.05 -1.14 2.69
N SER A 633 14.89 -0.32 3.33
CA SER A 633 14.51 0.99 3.84
C SER A 633 15.70 1.95 3.84
N MET A 634 15.51 3.13 3.26
CA MET A 634 16.54 4.20 3.30
C MET A 634 16.79 4.74 4.70
N MET A 635 15.86 4.52 5.63
CA MET A 635 15.98 4.95 7.02
C MET A 635 16.83 4.01 7.89
N ARG A 636 17.38 2.93 7.32
CA ARG A 636 18.08 1.86 8.05
C ARG A 636 19.55 1.71 7.60
N PRO A 637 20.39 2.77 7.74
CA PRO A 637 21.74 2.80 7.15
C PRO A 637 22.83 2.19 8.03
N LEU A 638 22.51 1.63 9.22
CA LEU A 638 23.53 1.10 10.15
C LEU A 638 24.38 0.04 9.46
N ALA A 639 25.67 0.39 9.22
CA ALA A 639 26.60 -0.47 8.51
C ALA A 639 26.81 -1.82 9.22
N ASP A 640 27.05 -2.86 8.48
CA ASP A 640 27.30 -4.24 8.92
C ASP A 640 26.15 -4.92 9.67
N VAL A 641 25.06 -4.19 9.95
CA VAL A 641 23.86 -4.72 10.61
C VAL A 641 22.64 -4.55 9.71
N GLN A 642 22.25 -3.31 9.47
CA GLN A 642 21.04 -3.00 8.68
C GLN A 642 21.33 -2.97 7.18
N ASP A 643 22.38 -2.29 6.75
CA ASP A 643 22.78 -2.19 5.33
C ASP A 643 21.60 -1.83 4.41
N PHE A 644 20.82 -0.83 4.85
CA PHE A 644 19.56 -0.40 4.23
C PHE A 644 18.43 -1.45 4.24
N TYR A 645 18.46 -2.40 5.18
CA TYR A 645 17.32 -3.27 5.46
C TYR A 645 16.72 -2.99 6.84
N ASN A 646 15.42 -2.97 6.93
CA ASN A 646 14.73 -3.13 8.21
C ASN A 646 14.82 -4.62 8.59
N ARG A 647 15.57 -4.91 9.64
CA ARG A 647 15.92 -6.27 10.07
C ARG A 647 14.91 -6.90 11.05
N LYS A 648 13.65 -6.42 11.03
CA LYS A 648 12.60 -6.99 11.89
C LYS A 648 11.92 -8.23 11.31
N GLY A 649 12.29 -8.63 10.08
CA GLY A 649 11.77 -9.85 9.47
C GLY A 649 11.96 -11.09 10.33
N LEU A 650 11.00 -12.00 10.27
CA LEU A 650 11.11 -13.37 10.78
C LEU A 650 11.92 -14.26 9.84
N VAL A 651 11.98 -13.86 8.57
CA VAL A 651 12.95 -14.39 7.61
C VAL A 651 13.84 -13.24 7.11
N ASP A 652 15.05 -13.55 6.67
CA ASP A 652 15.91 -12.57 6.05
C ASP A 652 15.47 -12.25 4.60
N GLU A 653 16.20 -11.37 3.90
CA GLU A 653 15.91 -11.00 2.52
C GLU A 653 15.93 -12.16 1.52
N ARG A 654 16.53 -13.30 1.91
CA ARG A 654 16.66 -14.52 1.11
C ARG A 654 15.71 -15.64 1.56
N GLY A 655 14.78 -15.35 2.45
CA GLY A 655 13.82 -16.33 2.95
C GLY A 655 14.35 -17.29 4.02
N ARG A 656 15.57 -17.09 4.55
CA ARG A 656 16.10 -17.95 5.61
C ARG A 656 15.46 -17.57 6.96
N LYS A 657 14.86 -18.55 7.60
CA LYS A 657 14.13 -18.39 8.87
C LYS A 657 15.08 -18.00 10.01
N LYS A 658 14.68 -17.00 10.81
CA LYS A 658 15.31 -16.64 12.08
C LYS A 658 14.64 -17.40 13.23
N GLN A 659 15.25 -17.40 14.44
CA GLN A 659 14.73 -18.15 15.58
C GLN A 659 13.29 -17.81 15.94
N ALA A 660 12.94 -16.54 15.96
CA ALA A 660 11.60 -16.05 16.32
C ALA A 660 10.48 -16.54 15.35
N PHE A 661 10.83 -17.02 14.14
CA PHE A 661 9.87 -17.63 13.22
C PHE A 661 9.20 -18.85 13.86
N ASN A 662 9.99 -19.74 14.44
CA ASN A 662 9.44 -20.96 15.05
C ASN A 662 8.63 -20.64 16.30
N THR A 663 9.09 -19.71 17.13
CA THR A 663 8.38 -19.26 18.34
C THR A 663 6.98 -18.73 18.00
N LEU A 664 6.83 -17.93 16.93
CA LEU A 664 5.53 -17.45 16.51
C LEU A 664 4.68 -18.59 15.92
N ALA A 665 5.28 -19.46 15.10
CA ALA A 665 4.57 -20.59 14.48
C ALA A 665 3.99 -21.55 15.52
N GLU A 666 4.76 -21.88 16.56
CA GLU A 666 4.33 -22.71 17.69
C GLU A 666 3.19 -22.05 18.48
N PHE A 667 3.33 -20.74 18.77
CA PHE A 667 2.28 -19.99 19.47
C PHE A 667 0.95 -20.01 18.72
N TYR A 668 0.96 -19.83 17.39
CA TYR A 668 -0.26 -19.88 16.59
C TYR A 668 -0.85 -21.29 16.45
N ALA A 669 -0.01 -22.32 16.42
CA ALA A 669 -0.48 -23.70 16.35
C ALA A 669 -1.19 -24.16 17.62
N GLU A 670 -0.76 -23.67 18.77
CA GLU A 670 -1.20 -24.23 20.06
C GLU A 670 -2.42 -23.52 20.66
N GLN A 671 -2.61 -22.21 20.47
CA GLN A 671 -3.45 -21.51 21.44
C GLN A 671 -4.07 -20.18 21.00
N TRP A 672 -3.80 -19.69 19.85
CA TRP A 672 -4.30 -18.34 19.54
C TRP A 672 -5.48 -18.32 18.60
#